data_0eb314675510454b2ae37e7bd7fc6cc6
#
_entry.id   0eb314675510454b2ae37e7bd7fc6cc6
#
_cell.length_a   1.000
_cell.length_b   1.000
_cell.length_c   1.000
_cell.angle_alpha   90.00
_cell.angle_beta   90.00
_cell.angle_gamma   90.00
#
_symmetry.space_group_name_H-M   'P 1'
#
loop_
_entity.id
_entity.type
_entity.pdbx_description
1 polymer ?
#
loop_
_entity_poly.entity_id
_entity_poly.type
_entity_poly.pdbx_seq_one_letter_code
_entity_poly.pdbx_strand_id
1 'polypeptide(L)'
;VMRELKLRGLVRRILVVAPKGIATQWVSEMQTHFNETFQLVLGDDLGTLQRLVPGGDRRSSAWSLFDQVIVSLDSVKPMDKRRGWIAERIAEYNRSRFEDLITAGWDLVVVDEAHRLGGSSDQVARYKLGKGLAEAAPYVLLLSATPHQGKTDAFHRLMNLLDDDAFPDMDSVSRERVAPYVIRTEKRKAIDSEGKPLFKPRRTQMAPIAWESPHHLQKLLYKAVTDYVREGYNQAMREQKRHIGFLMILMQRLVVSSTRAIRSTLERRLAALKEGEQQIRQRLGVRQNDVEESEGTDDESFEPYDMDGQELLDELLKSHVSALQSESSHVEILLAAAIRCEQAGPDAKTEALIEWIYKLQSEENEPDLKVLIFTEFVPTQQMLKEFLEVRGISVVTLNGSMDMEERKQAQDAFRKTHRVLVSTDAGGEGLNLQFAHVVINYDIPWNPMRLEQRIGRVDRIGQPKTVRAINFVFEDSVEFRVREVLEQKLSVIFDEFGIDKTSDILDSSQAGELFEDMFTSAILDPDGIETSVEQKVAQIRGEIQRVRESSAIYGISEEPDVQTAERLRSHPLPYWVERMTVSYLTSHGGLAKRKRSWWDLNWPDGQEHRKVVFHTREADRLAGTTLLNLENSRIRGLALNLPHIVPGQPLPCVTVNGLPTGISGLWGLFEIRLQTGMHQKTQLLRIPMVRRGYVS
;
A
#
# COMPACT_ATOMS: atom_id res chain seq x y z
N VAL A 1 13.35 -6.55 -11.33
CA VAL A 1 14.05 -7.67 -10.64
C VAL A 1 13.43 -8.99 -11.04
N MET A 2 12.17 -9.30 -10.72
CA MET A 2 11.50 -10.58 -10.97
C MET A 2 11.65 -11.06 -12.43
N ARG A 3 11.35 -10.22 -13.42
CA ARG A 3 11.47 -10.59 -14.84
C ARG A 3 12.89 -10.86 -15.27
N GLU A 4 13.85 -10.09 -14.77
CA GLU A 4 15.26 -10.30 -15.04
C GLU A 4 15.73 -11.68 -14.51
N LEU A 5 15.32 -12.04 -13.30
CA LEU A 5 15.62 -13.35 -12.73
C LEU A 5 14.96 -14.49 -13.52
N LYS A 6 13.72 -14.30 -14.00
CA LYS A 6 13.05 -15.27 -14.89
C LYS A 6 13.78 -15.41 -16.22
N LEU A 7 14.19 -14.30 -16.84
CA LEU A 7 14.93 -14.30 -18.11
C LEU A 7 16.28 -15.02 -18.00
N ARG A 8 16.92 -14.95 -16.84
CA ARG A 8 18.16 -15.67 -16.55
C ARG A 8 17.93 -17.14 -16.19
N GLY A 9 16.69 -17.58 -16.11
CA GLY A 9 16.36 -18.97 -15.70
C GLY A 9 16.62 -19.26 -14.23
N LEU A 10 16.81 -18.22 -13.40
CA LEU A 10 17.11 -18.34 -11.96
C LEU A 10 15.85 -18.54 -11.12
N VAL A 11 14.71 -18.12 -11.64
CA VAL A 11 13.43 -18.11 -10.92
C VAL A 11 12.32 -18.62 -11.84
N ARG A 12 11.53 -19.55 -11.34
CA ARG A 12 10.34 -20.08 -11.99
C ARG A 12 9.13 -19.93 -11.07
N ARG A 13 9.25 -20.37 -9.82
CA ARG A 13 8.16 -20.33 -8.85
C ARG A 13 8.22 -19.07 -8.02
N ILE A 14 7.14 -18.28 -8.08
CA ILE A 14 7.10 -16.93 -7.49
C ILE A 14 5.87 -16.79 -6.60
N LEU A 15 6.12 -16.37 -5.37
CA LEU A 15 5.08 -15.99 -4.41
C LEU A 15 5.11 -14.46 -4.20
N VAL A 16 3.96 -13.82 -4.35
CA VAL A 16 3.76 -12.42 -3.94
C VAL A 16 2.82 -12.41 -2.75
N VAL A 17 3.27 -11.83 -1.65
CA VAL A 17 2.46 -11.61 -0.43
C VAL A 17 2.17 -10.13 -0.32
N ALA A 18 0.90 -9.75 -0.40
CA ALA A 18 0.48 -8.36 -0.41
C ALA A 18 -0.68 -8.13 0.57
N PRO A 19 -0.95 -6.89 1.01
CA PRO A 19 -2.19 -6.56 1.71
C PRO A 19 -3.42 -6.94 0.89
N LYS A 20 -4.51 -7.34 1.58
CA LYS A 20 -5.74 -7.81 0.93
C LYS A 20 -6.28 -6.81 -0.10
N GLY A 21 -6.24 -5.51 0.23
CA GLY A 21 -6.76 -4.44 -0.63
C GLY A 21 -6.05 -4.27 -1.97
N ILE A 22 -4.77 -4.69 -2.08
CA ILE A 22 -3.95 -4.50 -3.29
C ILE A 22 -3.63 -5.81 -4.03
N ALA A 23 -4.00 -6.96 -3.49
CA ALA A 23 -3.67 -8.25 -4.09
C ALA A 23 -4.22 -8.40 -5.53
N THR A 24 -5.43 -7.92 -5.80
CA THR A 24 -6.01 -7.90 -7.16
C THR A 24 -5.36 -6.90 -8.09
N GLN A 25 -4.94 -5.76 -7.57
CA GLN A 25 -4.19 -4.78 -8.36
C GLN A 25 -2.88 -5.40 -8.84
N TRP A 26 -2.17 -6.15 -7.99
CA TRP A 26 -0.99 -6.91 -8.37
C TRP A 26 -1.26 -7.85 -9.55
N VAL A 27 -2.36 -8.62 -9.51
CA VAL A 27 -2.75 -9.49 -10.64
C VAL A 27 -2.96 -8.68 -11.92
N SER A 28 -3.74 -7.60 -11.83
CA SER A 28 -4.08 -6.76 -12.98
C SER A 28 -2.85 -6.07 -13.58
N GLU A 29 -1.99 -5.50 -12.75
CA GLU A 29 -0.79 -4.78 -13.21
C GLU A 29 0.25 -5.74 -13.78
N MET A 30 0.46 -6.90 -13.16
CA MET A 30 1.34 -7.94 -13.70
C MET A 30 0.87 -8.42 -15.07
N GLN A 31 -0.43 -8.62 -15.26
CA GLN A 31 -0.99 -9.01 -16.55
C GLN A 31 -0.87 -7.89 -17.58
N THR A 32 -1.27 -6.65 -17.21
CA THR A 32 -1.39 -5.53 -18.16
C THR A 32 -0.04 -5.00 -18.61
N HIS A 33 0.88 -4.78 -17.67
CA HIS A 33 2.16 -4.11 -17.94
C HIS A 33 3.30 -5.08 -18.26
N PHE A 34 3.23 -6.30 -17.74
CA PHE A 34 4.31 -7.27 -17.84
C PHE A 34 3.94 -8.56 -18.55
N ASN A 35 2.66 -8.74 -18.91
CA ASN A 35 2.13 -9.98 -19.51
C ASN A 35 2.50 -11.23 -18.68
N GLU A 36 2.46 -11.08 -17.35
CA GLU A 36 2.70 -12.14 -16.40
C GLU A 36 1.38 -12.56 -15.74
N THR A 37 1.09 -13.86 -15.75
CA THR A 37 -0.15 -14.40 -15.18
C THR A 37 0.11 -14.94 -13.80
N PHE A 38 -0.53 -14.35 -12.80
CA PHE A 38 -0.50 -14.79 -11.41
C PHE A 38 -1.86 -15.33 -11.00
N GLN A 39 -1.86 -16.42 -10.26
CA GLN A 39 -3.06 -16.95 -9.62
C GLN A 39 -3.26 -16.26 -8.28
N LEU A 40 -4.38 -15.55 -8.12
CA LEU A 40 -4.80 -15.06 -6.82
C LEU A 40 -5.39 -16.22 -6.02
N VAL A 41 -4.87 -16.45 -4.81
CA VAL A 41 -5.36 -17.47 -3.89
C VAL A 41 -5.86 -16.78 -2.64
N LEU A 42 -7.17 -16.81 -2.44
CA LEU A 42 -7.82 -16.30 -1.23
C LEU A 42 -7.89 -17.40 -0.18
N GLY A 43 -8.00 -16.99 1.09
CA GLY A 43 -8.07 -17.93 2.19
C GLY A 43 -9.20 -18.98 2.08
N ASP A 44 -10.30 -18.60 1.45
CA ASP A 44 -11.46 -19.48 1.26
C ASP A 44 -11.31 -20.47 0.10
N ASP A 45 -10.42 -20.14 -0.85
CA ASP A 45 -10.13 -21.01 -2.01
C ASP A 45 -9.31 -22.24 -1.66
N LEU A 46 -8.50 -22.17 -0.59
CA LEU A 46 -7.56 -23.23 -0.22
C LEU A 46 -8.22 -24.59 -0.01
N GLY A 47 -9.40 -24.61 0.62
CA GLY A 47 -10.16 -25.86 0.81
C GLY A 47 -10.61 -26.51 -0.51
N THR A 48 -10.91 -25.69 -1.52
CA THR A 48 -11.28 -26.16 -2.85
C THR A 48 -10.03 -26.61 -3.62
N LEU A 49 -8.95 -25.84 -3.56
CA LEU A 49 -7.69 -26.17 -4.23
C LEU A 49 -7.05 -27.46 -3.68
N GLN A 50 -7.15 -27.70 -2.37
CA GLN A 50 -6.66 -28.95 -1.77
C GLN A 50 -7.35 -30.19 -2.34
N ARG A 51 -8.62 -30.10 -2.74
CA ARG A 51 -9.34 -31.22 -3.37
C ARG A 51 -8.87 -31.52 -4.80
N LEU A 52 -8.22 -30.56 -5.45
CA LEU A 52 -7.65 -30.71 -6.79
C LEU A 52 -6.24 -31.32 -6.78
N VAL A 53 -5.61 -31.42 -5.61
CA VAL A 53 -4.30 -32.05 -5.47
C VAL A 53 -4.46 -33.56 -5.64
N PRO A 54 -3.73 -34.20 -6.58
CA PRO A 54 -3.82 -35.66 -6.78
C PRO A 54 -3.48 -36.41 -5.49
N GLY A 55 -4.41 -37.25 -5.02
CA GLY A 55 -4.23 -38.03 -3.82
C GLY A 55 -3.12 -39.07 -3.97
N GLY A 56 -2.11 -39.00 -3.10
CA GLY A 56 -1.04 -40.04 -3.01
C GLY A 56 0.31 -39.52 -2.61
N ASP A 57 0.65 -38.28 -2.87
CA ASP A 57 1.92 -37.71 -2.43
C ASP A 57 1.71 -36.75 -1.24
N ARG A 58 2.23 -37.12 -0.07
CA ARG A 58 2.19 -36.27 1.13
C ARG A 58 2.93 -34.94 1.00
N ARG A 59 3.63 -34.72 -0.14
CA ARG A 59 4.37 -33.50 -0.45
C ARG A 59 3.61 -32.56 -1.37
N SER A 60 2.49 -32.98 -1.94
CA SER A 60 1.68 -32.14 -2.84
C SER A 60 0.71 -31.31 -2.03
N SER A 61 0.96 -30.01 -1.93
CA SER A 61 0.04 -29.02 -1.32
C SER A 61 -0.70 -28.23 -2.40
N ALA A 62 -1.80 -27.56 -2.04
CA ALA A 62 -2.54 -26.68 -2.93
C ALA A 62 -1.62 -25.59 -3.55
N TRP A 63 -0.58 -25.21 -2.84
CA TRP A 63 0.40 -24.21 -3.26
C TRP A 63 1.32 -24.69 -4.41
N SER A 64 1.42 -25.99 -4.63
CA SER A 64 2.21 -26.56 -5.73
C SER A 64 1.49 -26.55 -7.07
N LEU A 65 0.20 -26.24 -7.12
CA LEU A 65 -0.61 -26.25 -8.34
C LEU A 65 -0.23 -25.15 -9.34
N PHE A 66 0.36 -24.05 -8.86
CA PHE A 66 0.67 -22.88 -9.67
C PHE A 66 2.12 -22.44 -9.48
N ASP A 67 2.77 -22.03 -10.56
CA ASP A 67 4.15 -21.50 -10.52
C ASP A 67 4.20 -20.04 -10.04
N GLN A 68 3.14 -19.26 -10.23
CA GLN A 68 3.05 -17.85 -9.87
C GLN A 68 1.78 -17.58 -9.06
N VAL A 69 1.94 -17.19 -7.81
CA VAL A 69 0.83 -17.04 -6.86
C VAL A 69 0.89 -15.68 -6.17
N ILE A 70 -0.28 -15.07 -5.98
CA ILE A 70 -0.46 -13.90 -5.13
C ILE A 70 -1.39 -14.28 -3.97
N VAL A 71 -1.01 -13.91 -2.74
CA VAL A 71 -1.79 -14.15 -1.52
C VAL A 71 -1.90 -12.91 -0.67
N SER A 72 -2.94 -12.85 0.16
CA SER A 72 -3.04 -11.83 1.19
C SER A 72 -2.21 -12.21 2.41
N LEU A 73 -1.42 -11.26 2.94
CA LEU A 73 -0.63 -11.41 4.15
C LEU A 73 -1.46 -11.94 5.33
N ASP A 74 -2.64 -11.37 5.55
CA ASP A 74 -3.49 -11.74 6.67
C ASP A 74 -4.15 -13.12 6.53
N SER A 75 -4.26 -13.66 5.30
CA SER A 75 -4.81 -14.99 5.07
C SER A 75 -3.83 -16.14 5.29
N VAL A 76 -2.54 -15.85 5.33
CA VAL A 76 -1.47 -16.88 5.44
C VAL A 76 -0.61 -16.76 6.70
N LYS A 77 -0.79 -15.70 7.51
CA LYS A 77 -0.10 -15.57 8.79
C LYS A 77 -0.49 -16.70 9.76
N PRO A 78 0.45 -17.26 10.53
CA PRO A 78 0.14 -18.25 11.53
C PRO A 78 -0.73 -17.67 12.64
N MET A 79 -1.50 -18.54 13.30
CA MET A 79 -2.44 -18.18 14.34
C MET A 79 -2.11 -18.97 15.61
N ASP A 80 -1.90 -18.28 16.73
CA ASP A 80 -1.62 -18.92 18.01
C ASP A 80 -2.91 -19.24 18.79
N LYS A 81 -3.89 -18.34 18.78
CA LYS A 81 -5.18 -18.51 19.49
C LYS A 81 -6.34 -17.91 18.67
N ARG A 82 -7.52 -18.51 18.78
CA ARG A 82 -8.77 -17.96 18.28
C ARG A 82 -9.94 -18.39 19.17
N ARG A 83 -10.77 -17.43 19.57
CA ARG A 83 -11.95 -17.71 20.42
C ARG A 83 -12.88 -18.73 19.75
N GLY A 84 -13.25 -19.78 20.48
CA GLY A 84 -14.13 -20.85 19.98
C GLY A 84 -13.44 -21.90 19.10
N TRP A 85 -12.11 -21.86 18.95
CA TRP A 85 -11.37 -22.87 18.22
C TRP A 85 -10.57 -23.75 19.17
N ILE A 86 -10.58 -25.07 18.91
CA ILE A 86 -9.75 -26.06 19.60
C ILE A 86 -8.36 -26.11 18.97
N ALA A 87 -7.36 -26.58 19.72
CA ALA A 87 -5.97 -26.61 19.29
C ALA A 87 -5.74 -27.34 17.95
N GLU A 88 -6.45 -28.44 17.73
CA GLU A 88 -6.37 -29.23 16.50
C GLU A 88 -6.81 -28.39 15.26
N ARG A 89 -7.85 -27.60 15.40
CA ARG A 89 -8.34 -26.74 14.32
C ARG A 89 -7.37 -25.60 13.99
N ILE A 90 -6.69 -25.05 15.02
CA ILE A 90 -5.64 -24.05 14.84
C ILE A 90 -4.43 -24.68 14.14
N ALA A 91 -4.04 -25.89 14.54
CA ALA A 91 -2.95 -26.63 13.89
C ALA A 91 -3.25 -26.94 12.42
N GLU A 92 -4.48 -27.37 12.09
CA GLU A 92 -4.89 -27.62 10.71
C GLU A 92 -4.89 -26.32 9.87
N TYR A 93 -5.37 -25.22 10.45
CA TYR A 93 -5.32 -23.90 9.81
C TYR A 93 -3.89 -23.45 9.51
N ASN A 94 -2.98 -23.56 10.49
CA ASN A 94 -1.60 -23.20 10.34
C ASN A 94 -0.88 -24.08 9.32
N ARG A 95 -1.15 -25.39 9.35
CA ARG A 95 -0.58 -26.34 8.40
C ARG A 95 -0.94 -25.97 6.96
N SER A 96 -2.21 -25.81 6.63
CA SER A 96 -2.65 -25.58 5.24
C SER A 96 -2.28 -24.20 4.70
N ARG A 97 -2.20 -23.20 5.58
CA ARG A 97 -2.02 -21.79 5.16
C ARG A 97 -0.58 -21.31 5.32
N PHE A 98 0.13 -21.76 6.33
CA PHE A 98 1.48 -21.32 6.62
C PHE A 98 2.53 -22.40 6.32
N GLU A 99 2.46 -23.58 6.95
CA GLU A 99 3.49 -24.61 6.81
C GLU A 99 3.59 -25.14 5.37
N ASP A 100 2.46 -25.46 4.75
CA ASP A 100 2.41 -25.90 3.36
C ASP A 100 2.86 -24.81 2.39
N LEU A 101 2.59 -23.50 2.70
CA LEU A 101 3.03 -22.36 1.91
C LEU A 101 4.56 -22.24 1.92
N ILE A 102 5.19 -22.24 3.10
CA ILE A 102 6.66 -22.08 3.21
C ILE A 102 7.42 -23.27 2.66
N THR A 103 6.82 -24.46 2.68
CA THR A 103 7.45 -25.69 2.14
C THR A 103 7.16 -25.94 0.66
N ALA A 104 6.38 -25.09 0.01
CA ALA A 104 5.98 -25.29 -1.39
C ALA A 104 7.13 -25.16 -2.41
N GLY A 105 8.32 -24.71 -2.01
CA GLY A 105 9.51 -24.61 -2.88
C GLY A 105 9.47 -23.41 -3.83
N TRP A 106 9.33 -22.22 -3.26
CA TRP A 106 9.40 -20.95 -3.99
C TRP A 106 10.85 -20.61 -4.37
N ASP A 107 11.06 -20.06 -5.57
CA ASP A 107 12.35 -19.53 -5.98
C ASP A 107 12.49 -18.05 -5.58
N LEU A 108 11.40 -17.29 -5.65
CA LEU A 108 11.34 -15.89 -5.28
C LEU A 108 10.09 -15.63 -4.44
N VAL A 109 10.30 -14.97 -3.31
CA VAL A 109 9.22 -14.39 -2.50
C VAL A 109 9.30 -12.86 -2.58
N VAL A 110 8.19 -12.23 -2.92
CA VAL A 110 8.03 -10.77 -2.92
C VAL A 110 6.99 -10.42 -1.85
N VAL A 111 7.36 -9.57 -0.90
CA VAL A 111 6.43 -9.09 0.12
C VAL A 111 6.21 -7.60 -0.06
N ASP A 112 4.97 -7.23 -0.32
CA ASP A 112 4.57 -5.83 -0.41
C ASP A 112 4.10 -5.30 0.96
N GLU A 113 4.33 -4.01 1.21
CA GLU A 113 4.17 -3.37 2.52
C GLU A 113 4.91 -4.14 3.63
N ALA A 114 6.15 -4.52 3.31
CA ALA A 114 6.97 -5.40 4.14
C ALA A 114 7.24 -4.85 5.56
N HIS A 115 7.09 -3.54 5.78
CA HIS A 115 7.16 -2.94 7.11
C HIS A 115 6.19 -3.61 8.12
N ARG A 116 5.06 -4.15 7.63
CA ARG A 116 4.10 -4.90 8.46
C ARG A 116 4.67 -6.21 9.03
N LEU A 117 5.77 -6.73 8.48
CA LEU A 117 6.44 -7.92 9.01
C LEU A 117 7.31 -7.61 10.23
N GLY A 118 7.79 -6.36 10.38
CA GLY A 118 8.69 -5.96 11.46
C GLY A 118 8.11 -6.16 12.86
N GLY A 119 6.77 -5.99 13.01
CA GLY A 119 6.06 -6.24 14.26
C GLY A 119 6.59 -5.47 15.47
N SER A 120 5.99 -5.68 16.64
CA SER A 120 6.46 -5.16 17.92
C SER A 120 7.44 -6.11 18.65
N SER A 121 7.43 -7.38 18.28
CA SER A 121 8.33 -8.41 18.83
C SER A 121 8.48 -9.59 17.86
N ASP A 122 9.46 -10.45 18.10
CA ASP A 122 9.71 -11.68 17.34
C ASP A 122 8.59 -12.73 17.49
N GLN A 123 7.72 -12.56 18.45
CA GLN A 123 6.58 -13.45 18.72
C GLN A 123 5.35 -13.13 17.90
N VAL A 124 5.30 -11.96 17.27
CA VAL A 124 4.15 -11.54 16.46
C VAL A 124 3.99 -12.44 15.23
N ALA A 125 2.78 -12.86 14.96
CA ALA A 125 2.44 -13.78 13.86
C ALA A 125 2.93 -13.30 12.48
N ARG A 126 2.95 -11.99 12.23
CA ARG A 126 3.47 -11.40 10.98
C ARG A 126 4.97 -11.56 10.85
N TYR A 127 5.73 -11.40 11.94
CA TYR A 127 7.18 -11.64 11.92
C TYR A 127 7.51 -13.12 11.72
N LYS A 128 6.78 -14.02 12.39
CA LYS A 128 6.89 -15.48 12.18
C LYS A 128 6.65 -15.85 10.71
N LEU A 129 5.64 -15.23 10.08
CA LEU A 129 5.40 -15.38 8.64
C LEU A 129 6.61 -14.91 7.82
N GLY A 130 7.10 -13.69 8.08
CA GLY A 130 8.26 -13.12 7.39
C GLY A 130 9.48 -14.03 7.47
N LYS A 131 9.78 -14.56 8.64
CA LYS A 131 10.90 -15.48 8.88
C LYS A 131 10.74 -16.78 8.10
N GLY A 132 9.57 -17.41 8.18
CA GLY A 132 9.30 -18.63 7.41
C GLY A 132 9.40 -18.41 5.90
N LEU A 133 8.95 -17.26 5.37
CA LEU A 133 9.05 -16.91 3.95
C LEU A 133 10.49 -16.63 3.53
N ALA A 134 11.28 -15.96 4.37
CA ALA A 134 12.68 -15.65 4.08
C ALA A 134 13.54 -16.94 4.04
N GLU A 135 13.27 -17.89 4.92
CA GLU A 135 13.93 -19.20 4.95
C GLU A 135 13.46 -20.12 3.80
N ALA A 136 12.26 -19.90 3.26
CA ALA A 136 11.62 -20.76 2.25
C ALA A 136 12.13 -20.53 0.82
N ALA A 137 12.77 -19.38 0.51
CA ALA A 137 13.13 -19.02 -0.85
C ALA A 137 14.57 -18.48 -0.95
N PRO A 138 15.32 -18.86 -2.01
CA PRO A 138 16.67 -18.35 -2.23
C PRO A 138 16.72 -16.85 -2.59
N TYR A 139 15.60 -16.29 -3.06
CA TYR A 139 15.48 -14.87 -3.35
C TYR A 139 14.29 -14.27 -2.61
N VAL A 140 14.54 -13.21 -1.86
CA VAL A 140 13.51 -12.45 -1.12
C VAL A 140 13.58 -11.00 -1.51
N LEU A 141 12.42 -10.40 -1.83
CA LEU A 141 12.29 -8.99 -2.16
C LEU A 141 11.24 -8.36 -1.24
N LEU A 142 11.68 -7.49 -0.35
CA LEU A 142 10.82 -6.75 0.56
C LEU A 142 10.56 -5.35 -0.03
N LEU A 143 9.30 -5.04 -0.30
CA LEU A 143 8.87 -3.74 -0.82
C LEU A 143 8.21 -2.95 0.31
N SER A 144 8.66 -1.73 0.53
CA SER A 144 8.05 -0.84 1.50
C SER A 144 8.33 0.61 1.13
N ALA A 145 7.33 1.47 1.24
CA ALA A 145 7.53 2.91 1.16
C ALA A 145 8.32 3.42 2.39
N THR A 146 8.24 2.70 3.50
CA THR A 146 8.62 3.17 4.84
C THR A 146 9.24 2.05 5.67
N PRO A 147 10.45 1.61 5.28
CA PRO A 147 11.06 0.44 5.93
C PRO A 147 11.41 0.66 7.40
N HIS A 148 11.57 1.90 7.84
CA HIS A 148 12.10 2.20 9.18
C HIS A 148 11.04 2.60 10.20
N GLN A 149 9.82 2.92 9.89
CA GLN A 149 8.71 3.29 10.79
C GLN A 149 9.10 3.98 12.15
N GLY A 150 10.26 4.64 12.23
CA GLY A 150 10.77 5.25 13.47
C GLY A 150 11.23 4.27 14.56
N LYS A 151 11.12 2.96 14.34
CA LYS A 151 11.56 1.91 15.29
C LYS A 151 12.78 1.17 14.72
N THR A 152 13.95 1.44 15.28
CA THR A 152 15.19 0.79 14.86
C THR A 152 15.12 -0.73 15.01
N ASP A 153 14.40 -1.22 16.01
CA ASP A 153 14.18 -2.64 16.28
C ASP A 153 13.31 -3.30 15.19
N ALA A 154 12.25 -2.64 14.70
CA ALA A 154 11.42 -3.15 13.61
C ALA A 154 12.21 -3.19 12.29
N PHE A 155 13.03 -2.19 12.01
CA PHE A 155 13.89 -2.18 10.84
C PHE A 155 15.00 -3.25 10.94
N HIS A 156 15.63 -3.39 12.11
CA HIS A 156 16.58 -4.47 12.34
C HIS A 156 15.96 -5.84 12.04
N ARG A 157 14.73 -6.09 12.53
CA ARG A 157 14.01 -7.32 12.22
C ARG A 157 13.80 -7.52 10.71
N LEU A 158 13.49 -6.47 9.95
CA LEU A 158 13.40 -6.57 8.48
C LEU A 158 14.74 -6.90 7.84
N MET A 159 15.83 -6.28 8.31
CA MET A 159 17.18 -6.59 7.81
C MET A 159 17.61 -8.01 8.19
N ASN A 160 17.28 -8.45 9.40
CA ASN A 160 17.53 -9.83 9.86
C ASN A 160 16.77 -10.87 9.03
N LEU A 161 15.57 -10.54 8.51
CA LEU A 161 14.86 -11.40 7.56
C LEU A 161 15.60 -11.58 6.22
N LEU A 162 16.41 -10.59 5.82
CA LEU A 162 17.18 -10.67 4.56
C LEU A 162 18.49 -11.42 4.75
N ASP A 163 19.15 -11.19 5.89
CA ASP A 163 20.45 -11.81 6.19
C ASP A 163 20.70 -11.78 7.72
N ASP A 164 20.47 -12.89 8.39
CA ASP A 164 20.61 -13.01 9.83
C ASP A 164 22.07 -13.06 10.30
N ASP A 165 22.99 -13.49 9.45
CA ASP A 165 24.43 -13.45 9.70
C ASP A 165 24.98 -12.02 9.64
N ALA A 166 24.51 -11.23 8.68
CA ALA A 166 24.91 -9.83 8.51
C ALA A 166 24.30 -8.92 9.58
N PHE A 167 23.08 -9.23 10.06
CA PHE A 167 22.32 -8.40 10.98
C PHE A 167 21.86 -9.19 12.22
N PRO A 168 22.81 -9.73 13.04
CA PRO A 168 22.46 -10.54 14.22
C PRO A 168 21.86 -9.71 15.36
N ASP A 169 22.20 -8.42 15.45
CA ASP A 169 21.77 -7.51 16.51
C ASP A 169 21.56 -6.08 15.99
N MET A 170 21.01 -5.21 16.84
CA MET A 170 20.73 -3.82 16.48
C MET A 170 21.98 -2.99 16.16
N ASP A 171 23.09 -3.30 16.79
CA ASP A 171 24.37 -2.60 16.59
C ASP A 171 24.99 -2.93 15.23
N SER A 172 24.58 -4.04 14.63
CA SER A 172 25.01 -4.44 13.28
C SER A 172 24.41 -3.59 12.17
N VAL A 173 23.32 -2.83 12.45
CA VAL A 173 22.64 -1.98 11.49
C VAL A 173 23.45 -0.70 11.24
N SER A 174 24.40 -0.75 10.32
CA SER A 174 25.20 0.39 9.89
C SER A 174 25.01 0.69 8.41
N ARG A 175 25.28 1.92 7.98
CA ARG A 175 25.15 2.35 6.58
C ARG A 175 25.91 1.43 5.62
N GLU A 176 27.12 1.06 5.96
CA GLU A 176 27.99 0.24 5.10
C GLU A 176 27.43 -1.18 4.95
N ARG A 177 26.84 -1.75 6.02
CA ARG A 177 26.25 -3.08 5.98
C ARG A 177 24.89 -3.09 5.30
N VAL A 178 24.09 -2.04 5.47
CA VAL A 178 22.73 -1.93 4.90
C VAL A 178 22.77 -1.62 3.39
N ALA A 179 23.78 -0.86 2.94
CA ALA A 179 23.90 -0.40 1.56
C ALA A 179 23.73 -1.48 0.47
N PRO A 180 24.29 -2.69 0.61
CA PRO A 180 24.10 -3.73 -0.40
C PRO A 180 22.72 -4.34 -0.47
N TYR A 181 21.88 -4.14 0.57
CA TYR A 181 20.56 -4.77 0.72
C TYR A 181 19.40 -3.83 0.38
N VAL A 182 19.61 -2.50 0.44
CA VAL A 182 18.54 -1.51 0.30
C VAL A 182 18.75 -0.63 -0.93
N ILE A 183 17.73 -0.59 -1.79
CA ILE A 183 17.64 0.35 -2.92
C ILE A 183 16.51 1.34 -2.59
N ARG A 184 16.86 2.62 -2.46
CA ARG A 184 15.89 3.69 -2.17
C ARG A 184 16.00 4.78 -3.21
N THR A 185 14.86 5.20 -3.76
CA THR A 185 14.76 6.37 -4.65
C THR A 185 13.74 7.34 -4.06
N GLU A 186 14.17 8.57 -3.81
CA GLU A 186 13.27 9.62 -3.36
C GLU A 186 12.39 10.09 -4.52
N LYS A 187 11.09 10.29 -4.24
CA LYS A 187 10.10 10.72 -5.24
C LYS A 187 10.51 11.96 -6.02
N ARG A 188 11.11 12.94 -5.35
CA ARG A 188 11.59 14.19 -5.97
C ARG A 188 12.76 14.03 -6.89
N LYS A 189 13.65 13.08 -6.58
CA LYS A 189 14.85 12.81 -7.35
C LYS A 189 14.57 11.84 -8.49
N ALA A 190 13.35 11.29 -8.57
CA ALA A 190 12.97 10.38 -9.65
C ALA A 190 12.85 11.16 -10.96
N ILE A 191 13.72 10.83 -11.90
CA ILE A 191 13.79 11.41 -13.24
C ILE A 191 13.58 10.34 -14.30
N ASP A 192 13.14 10.76 -15.48
CA ASP A 192 13.12 9.92 -16.67
C ASP A 192 14.53 9.82 -17.30
N SER A 193 14.63 9.07 -18.40
CA SER A 193 15.88 8.92 -19.14
C SER A 193 16.39 10.20 -19.81
N GLU A 194 15.59 11.27 -19.80
CA GLU A 194 15.94 12.59 -20.33
C GLU A 194 16.27 13.59 -19.23
N GLY A 195 16.28 13.16 -17.97
CA GLY A 195 16.54 14.01 -16.80
C GLY A 195 15.33 14.84 -16.34
N LYS A 196 14.13 14.58 -16.88
CA LYS A 196 12.93 15.31 -16.48
C LYS A 196 12.29 14.64 -15.25
N PRO A 197 11.77 15.42 -14.28
CA PRO A 197 11.06 14.86 -13.14
C PRO A 197 9.90 13.97 -13.57
N LEU A 198 9.83 12.76 -12.98
CA LEU A 198 8.74 11.81 -13.22
C LEU A 198 7.43 12.21 -12.55
N PHE A 199 7.49 13.04 -11.51
CA PHE A 199 6.33 13.53 -10.80
C PHE A 199 6.06 14.99 -11.13
N LYS A 200 4.81 15.34 -11.34
CA LYS A 200 4.37 16.72 -11.52
C LYS A 200 4.31 17.45 -10.16
N PRO A 201 4.38 18.78 -10.15
CA PRO A 201 4.16 19.56 -8.93
C PRO A 201 2.80 19.24 -8.31
N ARG A 202 2.71 19.32 -7.00
CA ARG A 202 1.48 19.19 -6.23
C ARG A 202 1.16 20.50 -5.54
N ARG A 203 -0.12 20.87 -5.52
CA ARG A 203 -0.66 22.02 -4.78
C ARG A 203 -1.60 21.50 -3.70
N THR A 204 -1.19 21.58 -2.45
CA THR A 204 -2.03 21.25 -1.30
C THR A 204 -2.51 22.55 -0.67
N GLN A 205 -3.80 22.63 -0.34
CA GLN A 205 -4.46 23.82 0.14
C GLN A 205 -5.43 23.46 1.27
N MET A 206 -5.35 24.17 2.40
CA MET A 206 -6.39 24.17 3.41
C MET A 206 -7.56 25.02 2.93
N ALA A 207 -8.77 24.52 3.14
CA ALA A 207 -10.00 25.23 2.87
C ALA A 207 -10.77 25.37 4.19
N PRO A 208 -10.55 26.47 4.92
CA PRO A 208 -11.30 26.71 6.13
C PRO A 208 -12.78 26.97 5.79
N ILE A 209 -13.68 26.32 6.51
CA ILE A 209 -15.13 26.40 6.33
C ILE A 209 -15.73 27.11 7.53
N ALA A 210 -16.33 28.26 7.29
CA ALA A 210 -17.02 29.01 8.32
C ALA A 210 -18.41 28.43 8.61
N TRP A 211 -18.85 28.47 9.87
CA TRP A 211 -20.25 28.28 10.21
C TRP A 211 -20.98 29.61 10.01
N GLU A 212 -21.58 29.79 8.85
CA GLU A 212 -22.43 30.93 8.56
C GLU A 212 -23.75 30.87 9.33
N SER A 213 -24.55 31.95 9.24
CA SER A 213 -25.82 32.06 9.98
C SER A 213 -26.77 30.87 9.81
N PRO A 214 -26.91 30.25 8.63
CA PRO A 214 -27.75 29.03 8.47
C PRO A 214 -27.24 27.83 9.26
N HIS A 215 -25.94 27.75 9.53
CA HIS A 215 -25.28 26.59 10.18
C HIS A 215 -25.10 26.74 11.69
N HIS A 216 -25.85 27.65 12.32
CA HIS A 216 -25.76 27.88 13.77
C HIS A 216 -26.05 26.63 14.60
N LEU A 217 -27.05 25.82 14.19
CA LEU A 217 -27.39 24.57 14.88
C LEU A 217 -26.25 23.55 14.78
N GLN A 218 -25.54 23.50 13.65
CA GLN A 218 -24.38 22.63 13.48
C GLN A 218 -23.23 23.05 14.39
N LYS A 219 -22.96 24.35 14.53
CA LYS A 219 -21.97 24.87 15.47
C LYS A 219 -22.31 24.53 16.93
N LEU A 220 -23.59 24.62 17.31
CA LEU A 220 -24.06 24.23 18.63
C LEU A 220 -23.92 22.73 18.87
N LEU A 221 -24.28 21.92 17.89
CA LEU A 221 -24.10 20.46 17.95
C LEU A 221 -22.63 20.08 18.11
N TYR A 222 -21.74 20.69 17.33
CA TYR A 222 -20.28 20.49 17.46
C TYR A 222 -19.81 20.77 18.88
N LYS A 223 -20.19 21.92 19.47
CA LYS A 223 -19.82 22.27 20.86
C LYS A 223 -20.35 21.25 21.86
N ALA A 224 -21.64 20.92 21.76
CA ALA A 224 -22.28 19.98 22.68
C ALA A 224 -21.64 18.59 22.63
N VAL A 225 -21.28 18.10 21.44
CA VAL A 225 -20.57 16.83 21.29
C VAL A 225 -19.15 16.94 21.84
N THR A 226 -18.44 18.03 21.57
CA THR A 226 -17.08 18.25 22.11
C THR A 226 -17.06 18.26 23.64
N ASP A 227 -18.05 18.92 24.28
CA ASP A 227 -18.17 18.93 25.75
C ASP A 227 -18.49 17.53 26.29
N TYR A 228 -19.42 16.81 25.64
CA TYR A 228 -19.75 15.42 26.00
C TYR A 228 -18.52 14.48 25.85
N VAL A 229 -17.76 14.62 24.78
CA VAL A 229 -16.52 13.85 24.54
C VAL A 229 -15.49 14.12 25.64
N ARG A 230 -15.29 15.39 26.03
CA ARG A 230 -14.35 15.78 27.07
C ARG A 230 -14.73 15.17 28.43
N GLU A 231 -15.99 15.31 28.83
CA GLU A 231 -16.50 14.78 30.09
C GLU A 231 -16.45 13.25 30.10
N GLY A 232 -16.94 12.62 29.05
CA GLY A 232 -16.99 11.17 28.89
C GLY A 232 -15.61 10.52 28.86
N TYR A 233 -14.65 11.13 28.17
CA TYR A 233 -13.26 10.65 28.14
C TYR A 233 -12.63 10.69 29.55
N ASN A 234 -12.76 11.82 30.26
CA ASN A 234 -12.24 11.97 31.60
C ASN A 234 -12.84 10.97 32.59
N GLN A 235 -14.15 10.71 32.47
CA GLN A 235 -14.83 9.69 33.27
C GLN A 235 -14.34 8.27 32.92
N ALA A 236 -14.23 7.96 31.64
CA ALA A 236 -13.75 6.66 31.14
C ALA A 236 -12.32 6.34 31.64
N MET A 237 -11.45 7.34 31.67
CA MET A 237 -10.08 7.17 32.19
C MET A 237 -10.06 6.94 33.71
N ARG A 238 -10.91 7.65 34.47
CA ARG A 238 -11.04 7.41 35.92
C ARG A 238 -11.59 6.03 36.25
N GLU A 239 -12.51 5.53 35.43
CA GLU A 239 -13.13 4.20 35.57
C GLU A 239 -12.32 3.08 34.91
N GLN A 240 -11.13 3.37 34.34
CA GLN A 240 -10.26 2.45 33.63
C GLN A 240 -10.92 1.75 32.42
N LYS A 241 -11.91 2.40 31.81
CA LYS A 241 -12.65 1.93 30.63
C LYS A 241 -12.05 2.51 29.34
N ARG A 242 -10.86 2.07 28.94
CA ARG A 242 -10.12 2.61 27.78
C ARG A 242 -10.93 2.62 26.48
N HIS A 243 -11.68 1.56 26.20
CA HIS A 243 -12.50 1.43 24.99
C HIS A 243 -13.59 2.51 24.89
N ILE A 244 -14.16 3.00 26.02
CA ILE A 244 -15.08 4.13 26.03
C ILE A 244 -14.33 5.42 25.71
N GLY A 245 -13.11 5.59 26.21
CA GLY A 245 -12.26 6.72 25.83
C GLY A 245 -12.03 6.79 24.31
N PHE A 246 -11.74 5.68 23.66
CA PHE A 246 -11.62 5.63 22.20
C PHE A 246 -12.92 5.96 21.48
N LEU A 247 -14.06 5.48 21.99
CA LEU A 247 -15.38 5.82 21.42
C LEU A 247 -15.66 7.33 21.52
N MET A 248 -15.29 7.98 22.64
CA MET A 248 -15.45 9.43 22.80
C MET A 248 -14.62 10.19 21.75
N ILE A 249 -13.35 9.82 21.57
CA ILE A 249 -12.49 10.40 20.56
C ILE A 249 -13.08 10.23 19.15
N LEU A 250 -13.62 9.06 18.86
CA LEU A 250 -14.25 8.79 17.57
C LEU A 250 -15.51 9.62 17.32
N MET A 251 -16.29 9.91 18.37
CA MET A 251 -17.45 10.81 18.29
C MET A 251 -17.06 12.23 17.89
N GLN A 252 -15.91 12.71 18.35
CA GLN A 252 -15.35 13.99 17.91
C GLN A 252 -15.07 13.99 16.40
N ARG A 253 -14.44 12.93 15.88
CA ARG A 253 -14.17 12.80 14.44
C ARG A 253 -15.46 12.74 13.62
N LEU A 254 -16.49 12.06 14.13
CA LEU A 254 -17.79 11.94 13.49
C LEU A 254 -18.52 13.29 13.37
N VAL A 255 -18.55 14.11 14.44
CA VAL A 255 -19.24 15.41 14.40
C VAL A 255 -18.55 16.40 13.49
N VAL A 256 -17.23 16.29 13.32
CA VAL A 256 -16.46 17.09 12.35
C VAL A 256 -16.64 16.58 10.92
N SER A 257 -16.91 15.30 10.75
CA SER A 257 -17.19 14.73 9.43
C SER A 257 -18.55 15.18 8.92
N SER A 258 -19.66 14.76 9.55
CA SER A 258 -21.01 15.22 9.17
C SER A 258 -22.03 15.04 10.27
N THR A 259 -23.11 15.85 10.21
CA THR A 259 -24.27 15.71 11.09
C THR A 259 -24.90 14.32 11.00
N ARG A 260 -24.95 13.73 9.79
CA ARG A 260 -25.48 12.36 9.57
C ARG A 260 -24.59 11.30 10.23
N ALA A 261 -23.27 11.46 10.19
CA ALA A 261 -22.35 10.48 10.78
C ALA A 261 -22.50 10.42 12.30
N ILE A 262 -22.48 11.58 12.97
CA ILE A 262 -22.69 11.62 14.43
C ILE A 262 -24.08 11.15 14.83
N ARG A 263 -25.13 11.55 14.11
CA ARG A 263 -26.52 11.09 14.35
C ARG A 263 -26.62 9.55 14.28
N SER A 264 -26.16 8.94 13.20
CA SER A 264 -26.20 7.49 13.00
C SER A 264 -25.47 6.73 14.12
N THR A 265 -24.36 7.28 14.59
CA THR A 265 -23.60 6.67 15.70
C THR A 265 -24.32 6.82 17.02
N LEU A 266 -24.91 8.00 17.33
CA LEU A 266 -25.70 8.21 18.53
C LEU A 266 -26.94 7.30 18.57
N GLU A 267 -27.61 7.09 17.42
CA GLU A 267 -28.71 6.14 17.31
C GLU A 267 -28.29 4.70 17.69
N ARG A 268 -27.18 4.22 17.12
CA ARG A 268 -26.63 2.88 17.42
C ARG A 268 -26.17 2.76 18.88
N ARG A 269 -25.55 3.81 19.42
CA ARG A 269 -25.10 3.85 20.82
C ARG A 269 -26.30 3.80 21.79
N LEU A 270 -27.33 4.59 21.52
CA LEU A 270 -28.53 4.61 22.34
C LEU A 270 -29.28 3.23 22.33
N ALA A 271 -29.33 2.57 21.17
CA ALA A 271 -29.88 1.23 21.06
C ALA A 271 -29.09 0.23 21.93
N ALA A 272 -27.77 0.25 21.85
CA ALA A 272 -26.92 -0.62 22.66
C ALA A 272 -27.05 -0.36 24.17
N LEU A 273 -27.17 0.92 24.60
CA LEU A 273 -27.41 1.28 26.00
C LEU A 273 -28.75 0.76 26.51
N LYS A 274 -29.82 0.89 25.71
CA LYS A 274 -31.18 0.41 26.08
C LYS A 274 -31.24 -1.12 26.15
N GLU A 275 -30.57 -1.83 25.26
CA GLU A 275 -30.45 -3.30 25.33
C GLU A 275 -29.69 -3.75 26.57
N GLY A 276 -28.57 -3.09 26.91
CA GLY A 276 -27.84 -3.35 28.13
C GLY A 276 -28.67 -3.13 29.39
N GLU A 277 -29.40 -2.01 29.47
CA GLU A 277 -30.34 -1.75 30.59
C GLU A 277 -31.45 -2.81 30.73
N GLN A 278 -32.00 -3.29 29.62
CA GLN A 278 -33.01 -4.35 29.62
C GLN A 278 -32.43 -5.68 30.10
N GLN A 279 -31.24 -6.05 29.68
CA GLN A 279 -30.55 -7.27 30.13
C GLN A 279 -30.26 -7.20 31.63
N ILE A 280 -29.79 -6.05 32.14
CA ILE A 280 -29.57 -5.85 33.58
C ILE A 280 -30.86 -5.98 34.35
N ARG A 281 -31.97 -5.36 33.89
CA ARG A 281 -33.30 -5.47 34.53
C ARG A 281 -33.84 -6.89 34.53
N GLN A 282 -33.63 -7.65 33.46
CA GLN A 282 -33.98 -9.08 33.39
C GLN A 282 -33.13 -9.93 34.34
N ARG A 283 -31.82 -9.68 34.46
CA ARG A 283 -30.94 -10.38 35.40
C ARG A 283 -31.30 -10.04 36.87
N LEU A 284 -31.66 -8.82 37.16
CA LEU A 284 -32.13 -8.42 38.50
C LEU A 284 -33.49 -8.99 38.86
N GLY A 285 -34.34 -9.39 37.86
CA GLY A 285 -35.61 -10.07 38.05
C GLY A 285 -35.51 -11.59 38.28
N VAL A 286 -34.35 -12.20 38.01
CA VAL A 286 -34.08 -13.63 38.24
C VAL A 286 -33.14 -13.76 39.45
N ARG A 287 -33.66 -14.40 40.52
CA ARG A 287 -32.97 -14.64 41.79
C ARG A 287 -31.52 -15.13 41.62
N GLN A 288 -30.67 -14.53 42.48
CA GLN A 288 -29.33 -14.96 42.88
C GLN A 288 -29.14 -16.47 42.76
N ASN A 289 -28.33 -16.89 41.81
CA ASN A 289 -27.31 -17.92 41.93
C ASN A 289 -26.55 -18.00 40.61
N ASP A 290 -25.22 -17.98 40.71
CA ASP A 290 -24.27 -18.10 39.59
C ASP A 290 -24.11 -16.88 38.69
N VAL A 291 -23.48 -15.83 39.25
CA VAL A 291 -22.81 -14.81 38.49
C VAL A 291 -21.31 -15.12 38.56
N GLU A 292 -20.81 -15.89 37.59
CA GLU A 292 -19.44 -15.71 37.16
C GLU A 292 -19.38 -14.36 36.46
N GLU A 293 -18.75 -13.39 37.11
CA GLU A 293 -18.32 -12.15 36.52
C GLU A 293 -17.37 -12.50 35.36
N SER A 294 -17.85 -12.46 34.15
CA SER A 294 -16.97 -12.35 33.01
C SER A 294 -16.40 -10.92 33.02
N GLU A 295 -15.36 -10.74 33.82
CA GLU A 295 -14.44 -9.62 33.63
C GLU A 295 -13.99 -9.65 32.16
N GLY A 296 -14.36 -8.59 31.42
CA GLY A 296 -13.83 -8.38 30.08
C GLY A 296 -12.33 -8.31 30.19
N THR A 297 -11.65 -9.38 29.83
CA THR A 297 -10.21 -9.35 29.64
C THR A 297 -9.94 -8.30 28.57
N ASP A 298 -9.21 -7.24 28.95
CA ASP A 298 -8.55 -6.35 28.01
C ASP A 298 -7.80 -7.24 27.01
N ASP A 299 -8.29 -7.26 25.76
CA ASP A 299 -7.64 -8.01 24.71
C ASP A 299 -6.37 -7.21 24.35
N GLU A 300 -5.20 -7.67 24.87
CA GLU A 300 -3.90 -7.05 24.57
C GLU A 300 -3.58 -7.02 23.06
N SER A 301 -4.45 -7.60 22.22
CA SER A 301 -4.31 -7.65 20.76
C SER A 301 -5.05 -6.53 20.02
N PHE A 302 -5.78 -5.64 20.73
CA PHE A 302 -6.52 -4.55 20.10
C PHE A 302 -5.56 -3.38 19.78
N GLU A 303 -5.24 -3.21 18.48
CA GLU A 303 -4.39 -2.12 17.98
C GLU A 303 -5.26 -1.07 17.25
N PRO A 304 -5.89 -0.14 17.97
CA PRO A 304 -6.85 0.83 17.40
C PRO A 304 -6.24 1.82 16.41
N TYR A 305 -4.93 2.03 16.50
CA TYR A 305 -4.21 3.00 15.65
C TYR A 305 -3.97 2.53 14.21
N ASP A 306 -4.04 1.21 13.97
CA ASP A 306 -3.89 0.63 12.63
C ASP A 306 -5.22 0.53 11.85
N MET A 307 -6.36 0.72 12.54
CA MET A 307 -7.71 0.62 11.95
C MET A 307 -8.15 1.95 11.33
N ASP A 308 -8.93 1.89 10.26
CA ASP A 308 -9.60 3.09 9.78
C ASP A 308 -10.76 3.52 10.70
N GLY A 309 -11.23 4.77 10.57
CA GLY A 309 -12.24 5.30 11.46
C GLY A 309 -13.56 4.53 11.43
N GLN A 310 -13.94 3.97 10.28
CA GLN A 310 -15.18 3.17 10.14
C GLN A 310 -15.02 1.77 10.74
N GLU A 311 -13.88 1.11 10.51
CA GLU A 311 -13.59 -0.21 11.10
C GLU A 311 -13.52 -0.13 12.62
N LEU A 312 -12.85 0.89 13.16
CA LEU A 312 -12.77 1.14 14.60
C LEU A 312 -14.16 1.38 15.21
N LEU A 313 -15.01 2.17 14.53
CA LEU A 313 -16.38 2.43 14.97
C LEU A 313 -17.21 1.14 15.03
N ASP A 314 -17.15 0.34 13.97
CA ASP A 314 -17.93 -0.90 13.88
C ASP A 314 -17.48 -1.93 14.92
N GLU A 315 -16.19 -2.00 15.24
CA GLU A 315 -15.67 -2.88 16.28
C GLU A 315 -16.04 -2.41 17.68
N LEU A 316 -15.90 -1.11 18.00
CA LEU A 316 -16.27 -0.55 19.30
C LEU A 316 -17.77 -0.63 19.58
N LEU A 317 -18.62 -0.53 18.56
CA LEU A 317 -20.07 -0.67 18.72
C LEU A 317 -20.53 -2.12 18.85
N LYS A 318 -19.76 -3.09 18.35
CA LYS A 318 -20.03 -4.55 18.53
C LYS A 318 -19.61 -5.04 19.92
N SER A 319 -18.59 -4.44 20.52
CA SER A 319 -18.20 -4.77 21.89
C SER A 319 -19.32 -4.33 22.84
N HIS A 320 -19.79 -5.22 23.72
CA HIS A 320 -20.79 -4.91 24.76
C HIS A 320 -20.18 -3.98 25.81
N VAL A 321 -20.14 -2.69 25.48
CA VAL A 321 -19.47 -1.69 26.28
C VAL A 321 -20.34 -1.29 27.46
N SER A 322 -19.81 -1.42 28.68
CA SER A 322 -20.46 -0.91 29.88
C SER A 322 -20.73 0.60 29.77
N ALA A 323 -21.92 1.04 30.14
CA ALA A 323 -22.30 2.43 30.09
C ALA A 323 -21.56 3.27 31.16
N LEU A 324 -21.36 4.55 30.87
CA LEU A 324 -21.04 5.57 31.87
C LEU A 324 -22.31 5.96 32.63
N GLN A 325 -22.16 6.50 33.85
CA GLN A 325 -23.31 7.01 34.60
C GLN A 325 -24.01 8.12 33.82
N SER A 326 -25.34 8.05 33.70
CA SER A 326 -26.20 9.01 32.99
C SER A 326 -25.93 9.17 31.48
N GLU A 327 -25.19 8.27 30.87
CA GLU A 327 -24.83 8.37 29.44
C GLU A 327 -26.07 8.33 28.54
N SER A 328 -27.04 7.48 28.82
CA SER A 328 -28.29 7.33 28.03
C SER A 328 -29.00 8.67 27.81
N SER A 329 -29.15 9.47 28.88
CA SER A 329 -29.82 10.77 28.81
C SER A 329 -29.03 11.79 27.98
N HIS A 330 -27.73 11.81 28.12
CA HIS A 330 -26.87 12.72 27.32
C HIS A 330 -26.94 12.34 25.83
N VAL A 331 -26.86 11.06 25.50
CA VAL A 331 -26.96 10.55 24.11
C VAL A 331 -28.33 10.90 23.53
N GLU A 332 -29.43 10.80 24.28
CA GLU A 332 -30.77 11.18 23.82
C GLU A 332 -30.87 12.68 23.46
N ILE A 333 -30.29 13.55 24.30
CA ILE A 333 -30.28 14.99 24.06
C ILE A 333 -29.44 15.32 22.79
N LEU A 334 -28.25 14.73 22.66
CA LEU A 334 -27.39 14.92 21.51
C LEU A 334 -28.02 14.39 20.22
N LEU A 335 -28.69 13.25 20.29
CA LEU A 335 -29.40 12.67 19.15
C LEU A 335 -30.55 13.59 18.71
N ALA A 336 -31.34 14.12 19.63
CA ALA A 336 -32.42 15.06 19.31
C ALA A 336 -31.87 16.37 18.70
N ALA A 337 -30.68 16.84 19.13
CA ALA A 337 -29.99 17.98 18.54
C ALA A 337 -29.49 17.67 17.12
N ALA A 338 -28.90 16.49 16.89
CA ALA A 338 -28.42 16.05 15.57
C ALA A 338 -29.56 15.91 14.55
N ILE A 339 -30.71 15.34 14.96
CA ILE A 339 -31.91 15.23 14.12
C ILE A 339 -32.41 16.61 13.72
N ARG A 340 -32.50 17.54 14.67
CA ARG A 340 -32.91 18.92 14.37
C ARG A 340 -31.94 19.64 13.44
N CYS A 341 -30.65 19.41 13.63
CA CYS A 341 -29.61 19.98 12.78
C CYS A 341 -29.75 19.48 11.32
N GLU A 342 -29.92 18.17 11.11
CA GLU A 342 -30.07 17.58 9.78
C GLU A 342 -31.37 18.04 9.07
N GLN A 343 -32.45 18.24 9.84
CA GLN A 343 -33.72 18.76 9.31
C GLN A 343 -33.63 20.26 8.91
N ALA A 344 -32.71 21.01 9.48
CA ALA A 344 -32.56 22.44 9.20
C ALA A 344 -31.92 22.71 7.83
N GLY A 345 -31.14 21.76 7.29
CA GLY A 345 -30.52 21.90 5.97
C GLY A 345 -29.22 21.12 5.81
N PRO A 346 -28.51 21.32 4.70
CA PRO A 346 -27.22 20.70 4.45
C PRO A 346 -26.16 21.20 5.44
N ASP A 347 -25.14 20.39 5.69
CA ASP A 347 -23.98 20.78 6.47
C ASP A 347 -23.14 21.85 5.73
N ALA A 348 -22.49 22.76 6.49
CA ALA A 348 -21.67 23.83 5.92
C ALA A 348 -20.58 23.29 4.96
N LYS A 349 -19.91 22.19 5.32
CA LYS A 349 -18.94 21.53 4.43
C LYS A 349 -19.56 21.03 3.14
N THR A 350 -20.83 20.59 3.19
CA THR A 350 -21.54 20.07 2.02
C THR A 350 -21.86 21.18 1.03
N GLU A 351 -22.26 22.36 1.53
CA GLU A 351 -22.47 23.53 0.69
C GLU A 351 -21.15 24.04 0.10
N ALA A 352 -20.12 24.16 0.92
CA ALA A 352 -18.78 24.53 0.47
C ALA A 352 -18.23 23.55 -0.59
N LEU A 353 -18.57 22.26 -0.49
CA LEU A 353 -18.12 21.26 -1.48
C LEU A 353 -18.61 21.59 -2.89
N ILE A 354 -19.85 22.00 -3.05
CA ILE A 354 -20.40 22.40 -4.35
C ILE A 354 -19.67 23.62 -4.90
N GLU A 355 -19.45 24.61 -4.06
CA GLU A 355 -18.73 25.82 -4.46
C GLU A 355 -17.30 25.50 -4.94
N TRP A 356 -16.61 24.63 -4.18
CA TRP A 356 -15.27 24.19 -4.55
C TRP A 356 -15.25 23.37 -5.85
N ILE A 357 -16.21 22.50 -6.08
CA ILE A 357 -16.31 21.75 -7.35
C ILE A 357 -16.45 22.72 -8.53
N TYR A 358 -17.34 23.70 -8.45
CA TYR A 358 -17.53 24.68 -9.52
C TYR A 358 -16.31 25.60 -9.70
N LYS A 359 -15.70 26.04 -8.60
CA LYS A 359 -14.48 26.83 -8.61
C LYS A 359 -13.35 26.08 -9.33
N LEU A 360 -13.12 24.82 -8.96
CA LEU A 360 -12.08 23.99 -9.56
C LEU A 360 -12.35 23.72 -11.04
N GLN A 361 -13.61 23.49 -11.45
CA GLN A 361 -13.99 23.38 -12.86
C GLN A 361 -13.66 24.63 -13.67
N SER A 362 -13.94 25.79 -13.09
CA SER A 362 -13.64 27.07 -13.74
C SER A 362 -12.14 27.31 -13.83
N GLU A 363 -11.38 27.04 -12.78
CA GLU A 363 -9.93 27.24 -12.73
C GLU A 363 -9.18 26.29 -13.70
N GLU A 364 -9.62 25.03 -13.80
CA GLU A 364 -9.03 24.03 -14.69
C GLU A 364 -9.58 24.11 -16.13
N ASN A 365 -10.62 24.93 -16.35
CA ASN A 365 -11.35 25.03 -17.63
C ASN A 365 -11.81 23.65 -18.16
N GLU A 366 -12.29 22.79 -17.25
CA GLU A 366 -12.68 21.41 -17.53
C GLU A 366 -14.11 21.14 -17.04
N PRO A 367 -15.14 21.22 -17.91
CA PRO A 367 -16.54 21.00 -17.52
C PRO A 367 -16.80 19.64 -16.89
N ASP A 368 -16.11 18.60 -17.37
CA ASP A 368 -16.23 17.22 -16.89
C ASP A 368 -15.11 16.86 -15.91
N LEU A 369 -14.63 17.84 -15.15
CA LEU A 369 -13.58 17.64 -14.15
C LEU A 369 -13.90 16.46 -13.23
N LYS A 370 -12.99 15.51 -13.15
CA LYS A 370 -13.10 14.37 -12.25
C LYS A 370 -12.55 14.73 -10.88
N VAL A 371 -13.39 14.56 -9.85
CA VAL A 371 -13.06 14.89 -8.47
C VAL A 371 -13.14 13.63 -7.61
N LEU A 372 -12.04 13.36 -6.90
CA LEU A 372 -11.98 12.31 -5.88
C LEU A 372 -12.20 12.94 -4.51
N ILE A 373 -13.22 12.47 -3.79
CA ILE A 373 -13.56 12.95 -2.46
C ILE A 373 -13.29 11.83 -1.47
N PHE A 374 -12.54 12.13 -0.41
CA PHE A 374 -12.32 11.23 0.70
C PHE A 374 -13.07 11.64 1.94
N THR A 375 -13.66 10.66 2.61
CA THR A 375 -14.26 10.76 3.94
C THR A 375 -13.93 9.50 4.75
N GLU A 376 -13.88 9.61 6.07
CA GLU A 376 -13.59 8.45 6.92
C GLU A 376 -14.82 7.54 7.12
N PHE A 377 -16.05 8.10 7.00
CA PHE A 377 -17.26 7.43 7.46
C PHE A 377 -18.27 7.16 6.34
N VAL A 378 -18.81 5.94 6.32
CA VAL A 378 -19.83 5.51 5.34
C VAL A 378 -21.11 6.36 5.40
N PRO A 379 -21.64 6.77 6.57
CA PRO A 379 -22.81 7.65 6.60
C PRO A 379 -22.56 9.01 5.92
N THR A 380 -21.36 9.59 6.08
CA THR A 380 -20.97 10.81 5.35
C THR A 380 -20.88 10.57 3.85
N GLN A 381 -20.28 9.44 3.44
CA GLN A 381 -20.19 9.05 2.03
C GLN A 381 -21.58 8.98 1.39
N GLN A 382 -22.53 8.34 2.04
CA GLN A 382 -23.88 8.22 1.55
C GLN A 382 -24.61 9.58 1.47
N MET A 383 -24.45 10.41 2.48
CA MET A 383 -24.98 11.78 2.51
C MET A 383 -24.45 12.60 1.32
N LEU A 384 -23.15 12.55 1.07
CA LEU A 384 -22.52 13.26 -0.03
C LEU A 384 -23.01 12.78 -1.40
N LYS A 385 -23.18 11.46 -1.56
CA LYS A 385 -23.75 10.89 -2.78
C LYS A 385 -25.16 11.43 -3.03
N GLU A 386 -26.06 11.33 -2.08
CA GLU A 386 -27.44 11.81 -2.17
C GLU A 386 -27.48 13.32 -2.49
N PHE A 387 -26.67 14.11 -1.79
CA PHE A 387 -26.62 15.55 -1.95
C PHE A 387 -26.17 15.98 -3.35
N LEU A 388 -25.14 15.32 -3.90
CA LEU A 388 -24.58 15.64 -5.21
C LEU A 388 -25.47 15.13 -6.36
N GLU A 389 -26.06 13.95 -6.22
CA GLU A 389 -26.96 13.36 -7.23
C GLU A 389 -28.25 14.19 -7.43
N VAL A 390 -28.85 14.71 -6.34
CA VAL A 390 -29.99 15.64 -6.42
C VAL A 390 -29.64 16.89 -7.23
N ARG A 391 -28.36 17.28 -7.30
CA ARG A 391 -27.88 18.44 -8.06
C ARG A 391 -27.36 18.09 -9.45
N GLY A 392 -27.63 16.87 -9.92
CA GLY A 392 -27.27 16.41 -11.26
C GLY A 392 -25.78 16.06 -11.45
N ILE A 393 -25.04 15.92 -10.36
CA ILE A 393 -23.65 15.45 -10.42
C ILE A 393 -23.64 13.94 -10.28
N SER A 394 -23.09 13.23 -11.27
CA SER A 394 -22.98 11.77 -11.23
C SER A 394 -21.91 11.32 -10.24
N VAL A 395 -22.31 10.48 -9.27
CA VAL A 395 -21.47 10.03 -8.16
C VAL A 395 -21.37 8.51 -8.13
N VAL A 396 -20.20 7.99 -7.89
CA VAL A 396 -19.96 6.60 -7.53
C VAL A 396 -19.28 6.55 -6.16
N THR A 397 -19.58 5.54 -5.38
CA THR A 397 -19.01 5.36 -4.03
C THR A 397 -18.11 4.15 -3.96
N LEU A 398 -17.14 4.19 -3.03
CA LEU A 398 -16.17 3.13 -2.79
C LEU A 398 -15.87 3.03 -1.30
N ASN A 399 -16.10 1.86 -0.69
CA ASN A 399 -15.85 1.64 0.74
C ASN A 399 -15.30 0.24 1.02
N GLY A 400 -14.92 0.00 2.27
CA GLY A 400 -14.28 -1.24 2.70
C GLY A 400 -15.13 -2.50 2.59
N SER A 401 -16.48 -2.37 2.65
CA SER A 401 -17.41 -3.52 2.60
C SER A 401 -17.62 -4.08 1.18
N MET A 402 -17.21 -3.32 0.15
CA MET A 402 -17.35 -3.73 -1.26
C MET A 402 -16.38 -4.86 -1.61
N ASP A 403 -16.87 -5.83 -2.38
CA ASP A 403 -16.04 -6.87 -2.94
C ASP A 403 -15.16 -6.34 -4.10
N MET A 404 -14.30 -7.20 -4.65
CA MET A 404 -13.33 -6.81 -5.66
C MET A 404 -13.94 -6.45 -7.00
N GLU A 405 -15.02 -7.12 -7.38
CA GLU A 405 -15.71 -6.85 -8.64
C GLU A 405 -16.48 -5.52 -8.55
N GLU A 406 -17.15 -5.27 -7.43
CA GLU A 406 -17.82 -4.00 -7.14
C GLU A 406 -16.84 -2.82 -7.15
N ARG A 407 -15.66 -2.98 -6.54
CA ARG A 407 -14.59 -1.96 -6.57
C ARG A 407 -14.11 -1.67 -7.98
N LYS A 408 -13.90 -2.69 -8.79
CA LYS A 408 -13.49 -2.56 -10.18
C LYS A 408 -14.57 -1.85 -11.02
N GLN A 409 -15.83 -2.23 -10.85
CA GLN A 409 -16.96 -1.58 -11.51
C GLN A 409 -17.07 -0.11 -11.12
N ALA A 410 -16.90 0.23 -9.84
CA ALA A 410 -16.89 1.61 -9.35
C ALA A 410 -15.74 2.43 -9.97
N GLN A 411 -14.54 1.86 -10.06
CA GLN A 411 -13.39 2.49 -10.69
C GLN A 411 -13.62 2.74 -12.19
N ASP A 412 -14.17 1.75 -12.89
CA ASP A 412 -14.50 1.86 -14.31
C ASP A 412 -15.61 2.89 -14.56
N ALA A 413 -16.62 2.92 -13.70
CA ALA A 413 -17.70 3.91 -13.74
C ALA A 413 -17.15 5.33 -13.53
N PHE A 414 -16.28 5.53 -12.55
CA PHE A 414 -15.61 6.82 -12.32
C PHE A 414 -14.76 7.23 -13.53
N ARG A 415 -14.03 6.30 -14.12
CA ARG A 415 -13.21 6.60 -15.31
C ARG A 415 -14.06 7.03 -16.50
N LYS A 416 -15.19 6.35 -16.77
CA LYS A 416 -15.94 6.49 -18.04
C LYS A 416 -17.13 7.44 -17.96
N THR A 417 -17.91 7.40 -16.89
CA THR A 417 -19.25 7.97 -16.85
C THR A 417 -19.52 8.92 -15.69
N HIS A 418 -18.89 8.69 -14.51
CA HIS A 418 -19.16 9.48 -13.32
C HIS A 418 -18.09 10.57 -13.13
N ARG A 419 -18.52 11.73 -12.64
CA ARG A 419 -17.64 12.89 -12.41
C ARG A 419 -17.01 12.89 -11.02
N VAL A 420 -17.70 12.31 -10.05
CA VAL A 420 -17.26 12.29 -8.66
C VAL A 420 -17.16 10.85 -8.17
N LEU A 421 -16.04 10.54 -7.52
CA LEU A 421 -15.88 9.33 -6.71
C LEU A 421 -15.77 9.75 -5.25
N VAL A 422 -16.67 9.25 -4.40
CA VAL A 422 -16.57 9.41 -2.94
C VAL A 422 -16.05 8.10 -2.35
N SER A 423 -14.90 8.14 -1.70
CA SER A 423 -14.23 6.95 -1.16
C SER A 423 -13.99 7.08 0.35
N THR A 424 -14.12 5.96 1.06
CA THR A 424 -13.52 5.82 2.40
C THR A 424 -12.06 5.40 2.27
N ASP A 425 -11.27 5.49 3.36
CA ASP A 425 -9.86 5.11 3.36
C ASP A 425 -9.68 3.64 2.93
N ALA A 426 -10.39 2.70 3.56
CA ALA A 426 -10.37 1.29 3.18
C ALA A 426 -10.87 1.03 1.74
N GLY A 427 -11.87 1.78 1.28
CA GLY A 427 -12.36 1.70 -0.10
C GLY A 427 -11.31 2.12 -1.11
N GLY A 428 -10.58 3.20 -0.82
CA GLY A 428 -9.55 3.77 -1.70
C GLY A 428 -8.22 3.03 -1.67
N GLU A 429 -8.02 2.11 -0.75
CA GLU A 429 -6.73 1.42 -0.60
C GLU A 429 -6.37 0.62 -1.87
N GLY A 430 -5.13 0.77 -2.33
CA GLY A 430 -4.58 0.05 -3.47
C GLY A 430 -5.01 0.55 -4.86
N LEU A 431 -5.94 1.48 -5.00
CA LEU A 431 -6.43 1.93 -6.31
C LEU A 431 -5.45 2.85 -7.04
N ASN A 432 -5.44 2.74 -8.37
CA ASN A 432 -4.77 3.65 -9.26
C ASN A 432 -5.78 4.55 -9.97
N LEU A 433 -5.81 5.83 -9.56
CA LEU A 433 -6.76 6.83 -10.05
C LEU A 433 -6.07 8.01 -10.76
N GLN A 434 -4.93 7.77 -11.42
CA GLN A 434 -4.11 8.78 -12.10
C GLN A 434 -4.84 9.58 -13.19
N PHE A 435 -5.97 9.09 -13.68
CA PHE A 435 -6.81 9.82 -14.63
C PHE A 435 -7.57 10.99 -14.00
N ALA A 436 -7.63 11.06 -12.67
CA ALA A 436 -8.06 12.22 -11.91
C ALA A 436 -6.84 12.95 -11.33
N HIS A 437 -6.94 14.25 -11.10
CA HIS A 437 -5.86 15.06 -10.52
C HIS A 437 -6.34 15.98 -9.39
N VAL A 438 -7.63 15.96 -9.08
CA VAL A 438 -8.24 16.73 -8.00
C VAL A 438 -8.68 15.79 -6.88
N VAL A 439 -8.21 16.06 -5.67
CA VAL A 439 -8.58 15.35 -4.44
C VAL A 439 -9.16 16.35 -3.46
N ILE A 440 -10.32 16.06 -2.91
CA ILE A 440 -10.92 16.81 -1.80
C ILE A 440 -10.98 15.88 -0.59
N ASN A 441 -10.30 16.24 0.47
CA ASN A 441 -10.43 15.58 1.76
C ASN A 441 -11.54 16.29 2.54
N TYR A 442 -12.73 15.69 2.50
CA TYR A 442 -13.94 16.24 3.14
C TYR A 442 -13.82 16.26 4.67
N ASP A 443 -13.23 15.22 5.20
CA ASP A 443 -12.66 15.17 6.55
C ASP A 443 -11.16 14.85 6.49
N ILE A 444 -10.41 15.47 7.38
CA ILE A 444 -8.97 15.32 7.42
C ILE A 444 -8.64 14.29 8.49
N PRO A 445 -7.99 13.16 8.12
CA PRO A 445 -7.54 12.20 9.11
C PRO A 445 -6.53 12.87 10.06
N TRP A 446 -6.58 12.55 11.34
CA TRP A 446 -5.63 13.09 12.31
C TRP A 446 -4.21 12.65 12.01
N ASN A 447 -4.04 11.41 11.55
CA ASN A 447 -2.76 10.92 11.07
C ASN A 447 -2.45 11.50 9.67
N PRO A 448 -1.41 12.34 9.51
CA PRO A 448 -1.05 12.98 8.24
C PRO A 448 -0.63 11.97 7.17
N MET A 449 -0.20 10.77 7.57
CA MET A 449 0.17 9.72 6.62
C MET A 449 -1.02 9.23 5.81
N ARG A 450 -2.18 9.08 6.44
CA ARG A 450 -3.42 8.74 5.72
C ARG A 450 -3.78 9.80 4.68
N LEU A 451 -3.54 11.08 5.00
CA LEU A 451 -3.73 12.18 4.05
C LEU A 451 -2.81 12.03 2.83
N GLU A 452 -1.53 11.74 3.05
CA GLU A 452 -0.57 11.49 1.98
C GLU A 452 -0.93 10.25 1.15
N GLN A 453 -1.39 9.18 1.78
CA GLN A 453 -1.86 7.98 1.09
C GLN A 453 -3.08 8.27 0.21
N ARG A 454 -4.05 9.10 0.68
CA ARG A 454 -5.20 9.55 -0.12
C ARG A 454 -4.75 10.31 -1.37
N ILE A 455 -3.87 11.30 -1.21
CA ILE A 455 -3.33 12.09 -2.33
C ILE A 455 -2.50 11.19 -3.26
N GLY A 456 -1.76 10.26 -2.72
CA GLY A 456 -0.97 9.27 -3.46
C GLY A 456 -1.78 8.38 -4.42
N ARG A 457 -3.11 8.36 -4.32
CA ARG A 457 -3.98 7.63 -5.28
C ARG A 457 -3.98 8.27 -6.67
N VAL A 458 -3.75 9.57 -6.75
CA VAL A 458 -3.68 10.34 -8.00
C VAL A 458 -2.27 10.84 -8.30
N ASP A 459 -1.44 11.07 -7.28
CA ASP A 459 -0.08 11.61 -7.38
C ASP A 459 0.95 10.48 -7.58
N ARG A 460 0.99 9.94 -8.80
CA ARG A 460 1.85 8.81 -9.20
C ARG A 460 2.65 9.12 -10.46
N ILE A 461 3.64 8.27 -10.76
CA ILE A 461 4.40 8.31 -12.02
C ILE A 461 3.42 8.24 -13.20
N GLY A 462 3.54 9.18 -14.14
CA GLY A 462 2.66 9.26 -15.31
C GLY A 462 1.45 10.15 -15.15
N GLN A 463 1.28 10.84 -14.01
CA GLN A 463 0.26 11.88 -13.85
C GLN A 463 0.55 13.06 -14.78
N PRO A 464 -0.31 13.37 -15.79
CA PRO A 464 -0.03 14.41 -16.77
C PRO A 464 -0.26 15.82 -16.24
N LYS A 465 -1.09 15.98 -15.19
CA LYS A 465 -1.52 17.26 -14.64
C LYS A 465 -0.94 17.55 -13.26
N THR A 466 -0.92 18.81 -12.86
CA THR A 466 -0.63 19.22 -11.48
C THR A 466 -1.71 18.69 -10.54
N VAL A 467 -1.33 17.93 -9.54
CA VAL A 467 -2.27 17.40 -8.54
C VAL A 467 -2.74 18.52 -7.62
N ARG A 468 -4.03 18.62 -7.40
CA ARG A 468 -4.66 19.58 -6.49
C ARG A 468 -5.31 18.82 -5.33
N ALA A 469 -4.85 19.08 -4.13
CA ALA A 469 -5.39 18.50 -2.90
C ALA A 469 -6.01 19.61 -2.04
N ILE A 470 -7.30 19.51 -1.78
CA ILE A 470 -8.07 20.47 -0.99
C ILE A 470 -8.49 19.79 0.31
N ASN A 471 -8.17 20.39 1.44
CA ASN A 471 -8.43 19.84 2.76
C ASN A 471 -9.47 20.69 3.49
N PHE A 472 -10.67 20.17 3.71
CA PHE A 472 -11.76 20.87 4.40
C PHE A 472 -11.60 20.79 5.91
N VAL A 473 -11.71 21.93 6.59
CA VAL A 473 -11.67 22.01 8.05
C VAL A 473 -12.56 23.15 8.53
N PHE A 474 -13.24 22.99 9.66
CA PHE A 474 -14.02 24.07 10.26
C PHE A 474 -13.11 25.09 10.94
N GLU A 475 -13.27 26.40 10.66
CA GLU A 475 -12.42 27.48 11.16
C GLU A 475 -12.30 27.55 12.68
N ASP A 476 -13.41 27.39 13.40
CA ASP A 476 -13.46 27.50 14.87
C ASP A 476 -13.33 26.11 15.57
N SER A 477 -12.85 25.08 14.87
CA SER A 477 -12.71 23.75 15.46
C SER A 477 -11.37 23.57 16.17
N VAL A 478 -11.34 22.62 17.11
CA VAL A 478 -10.09 22.18 17.76
C VAL A 478 -9.11 21.66 16.71
N GLU A 479 -9.61 20.94 15.73
CA GLU A 479 -8.84 20.37 14.63
C GLU A 479 -8.13 21.45 13.79
N PHE A 480 -8.81 22.58 13.54
CA PHE A 480 -8.21 23.71 12.83
C PHE A 480 -7.04 24.32 13.61
N ARG A 481 -7.24 24.59 14.88
CA ARG A 481 -6.21 25.19 15.75
C ARG A 481 -4.97 24.30 15.88
N VAL A 482 -5.18 23.01 16.12
CA VAL A 482 -4.07 22.05 16.20
C VAL A 482 -3.27 22.03 14.91
N ARG A 483 -3.95 22.01 13.75
CA ARG A 483 -3.27 22.00 12.45
C ARG A 483 -2.57 23.31 12.14
N GLU A 484 -3.16 24.44 12.45
CA GLU A 484 -2.54 25.74 12.22
C GLU A 484 -1.20 25.85 12.98
N VAL A 485 -1.22 25.51 14.28
CA VAL A 485 0.00 25.52 15.10
C VAL A 485 1.01 24.47 14.61
N LEU A 486 0.53 23.28 14.25
CA LEU A 486 1.35 22.19 13.78
C LEU A 486 2.02 22.52 12.44
N GLU A 487 1.28 23.04 11.45
CA GLU A 487 1.84 23.40 10.13
C GLU A 487 2.89 24.51 10.25
N GLN A 488 2.65 25.51 11.09
CA GLN A 488 3.64 26.55 11.36
C GLN A 488 4.94 25.98 11.98
N LYS A 489 4.83 25.10 12.95
CA LYS A 489 5.99 24.51 13.63
C LYS A 489 6.71 23.48 12.75
N LEU A 490 5.97 22.68 12.01
CA LEU A 490 6.57 21.69 11.08
C LEU A 490 7.25 22.36 9.89
N SER A 491 6.72 23.48 9.38
CA SER A 491 7.38 24.20 8.27
C SER A 491 8.79 24.66 8.66
N VAL A 492 8.97 25.15 9.89
CA VAL A 492 10.30 25.54 10.41
C VAL A 492 11.24 24.32 10.45
N ILE A 493 10.73 23.18 10.91
CA ILE A 493 11.52 21.94 10.97
C ILE A 493 11.86 21.44 9.56
N PHE A 494 10.90 21.49 8.64
CA PHE A 494 11.15 21.07 7.25
C PHE A 494 12.18 21.95 6.55
N ASP A 495 12.12 23.26 6.76
CA ASP A 495 13.12 24.19 6.24
C ASP A 495 14.50 23.95 6.86
N GLU A 496 14.58 23.72 8.17
CA GLU A 496 15.82 23.41 8.89
C GLU A 496 16.45 22.11 8.40
N PHE A 497 15.64 21.09 8.13
CA PHE A 497 16.11 19.76 7.73
C PHE A 497 16.10 19.52 6.21
N GLY A 498 15.66 20.51 5.40
CA GLY A 498 15.57 20.36 3.94
C GLY A 498 14.60 19.28 3.48
N ILE A 499 13.50 19.12 4.20
CA ILE A 499 12.50 18.07 3.98
C ILE A 499 11.23 18.71 3.42
N ASP A 500 10.66 18.12 2.40
CA ASP A 500 9.49 18.69 1.73
C ASP A 500 8.15 18.18 2.24
N LYS A 501 8.13 17.05 2.94
CA LYS A 501 6.88 16.37 3.32
C LYS A 501 6.99 15.71 4.68
N THR A 502 5.90 15.81 5.42
CA THR A 502 5.68 15.09 6.67
C THR A 502 5.86 13.57 6.49
N SER A 503 5.50 13.05 5.31
CA SER A 503 5.59 11.63 4.98
C SER A 503 7.00 11.06 4.93
N ASP A 504 7.98 11.88 4.62
CA ASP A 504 9.36 11.39 4.48
C ASP A 504 10.02 11.11 5.84
N ILE A 505 9.38 11.55 6.93
CA ILE A 505 9.94 11.48 8.28
C ILE A 505 9.02 10.78 9.26
N LEU A 506 7.69 10.95 9.14
CA LEU A 506 6.72 10.60 10.16
C LEU A 506 5.93 9.33 9.85
N ASP A 507 6.46 8.48 9.00
CA ASP A 507 5.81 7.23 8.58
C ASP A 507 5.96 6.11 9.63
N SER A 508 5.95 6.47 10.90
CA SER A 508 5.96 5.52 12.00
C SER A 508 4.57 5.40 12.64
N SER A 509 4.23 4.21 13.11
CA SER A 509 3.05 4.02 13.97
C SER A 509 3.12 4.96 15.19
N GLN A 510 4.31 5.25 15.70
CA GLN A 510 4.55 6.20 16.78
C GLN A 510 4.19 7.65 16.39
N ALA A 511 4.47 8.05 15.15
CA ALA A 511 4.05 9.36 14.68
C ALA A 511 2.52 9.45 14.59
N GLY A 512 1.84 8.40 14.14
CA GLY A 512 0.38 8.33 14.16
C GLY A 512 -0.18 8.50 15.58
N GLU A 513 0.36 7.77 16.55
CA GLU A 513 0.01 7.88 17.96
C GLU A 513 0.27 9.28 18.51
N LEU A 514 1.42 9.89 18.21
CA LEU A 514 1.75 11.25 18.65
C LEU A 514 0.75 12.30 18.13
N PHE A 515 0.30 12.15 16.88
CA PHE A 515 -0.71 13.05 16.32
C PHE A 515 -2.08 12.83 16.95
N GLU A 516 -2.53 11.61 17.13
CA GLU A 516 -3.80 11.31 17.79
C GLU A 516 -3.80 11.77 19.25
N ASP A 517 -2.72 11.57 19.98
CA ASP A 517 -2.52 12.11 21.32
C ASP A 517 -2.56 13.65 21.35
N MET A 518 -2.01 14.30 20.33
CA MET A 518 -2.02 15.76 20.23
C MET A 518 -3.43 16.31 20.07
N PHE A 519 -4.21 15.72 19.14
CA PHE A 519 -5.62 16.09 18.96
C PHE A 519 -6.44 15.76 20.19
N THR A 520 -6.23 14.61 20.81
CA THR A 520 -6.89 14.20 22.05
C THR A 520 -6.60 15.19 23.19
N SER A 521 -5.34 15.54 23.39
CA SER A 521 -4.93 16.54 24.41
C SER A 521 -5.57 17.89 24.16
N ALA A 522 -5.65 18.33 22.91
CA ALA A 522 -6.27 19.60 22.53
C ALA A 522 -7.80 19.64 22.76
N ILE A 523 -8.48 18.50 22.61
CA ILE A 523 -9.91 18.38 22.94
C ILE A 523 -10.12 18.49 24.46
N LEU A 524 -9.23 17.86 25.23
CA LEU A 524 -9.31 17.83 26.67
C LEU A 524 -8.93 19.16 27.32
N ASP A 525 -7.91 19.85 26.82
CA ASP A 525 -7.41 21.15 27.28
C ASP A 525 -7.20 22.11 26.10
N PRO A 526 -8.28 22.80 25.64
CA PRO A 526 -8.18 23.74 24.53
C PRO A 526 -7.29 24.96 24.79
N ASP A 527 -7.09 25.35 26.05
CA ASP A 527 -6.27 26.49 26.41
C ASP A 527 -4.77 26.15 26.41
N GLY A 528 -4.43 24.89 26.61
CA GLY A 528 -3.06 24.36 26.60
C GLY A 528 -2.54 23.88 25.24
N ILE A 529 -3.27 24.11 24.13
CA ILE A 529 -2.93 23.58 22.79
C ILE A 529 -1.50 23.92 22.37
N GLU A 530 -1.08 25.21 22.50
CA GLU A 530 0.26 25.64 22.08
C GLU A 530 1.35 24.87 22.81
N THR A 531 1.21 24.74 24.13
CA THR A 531 2.20 24.02 24.96
C THR A 531 2.23 22.53 24.65
N SER A 532 1.06 21.91 24.48
CA SER A 532 0.95 20.51 24.16
C SER A 532 1.56 20.23 22.79
N VAL A 533 1.24 21.03 21.77
CA VAL A 533 1.81 20.92 20.42
C VAL A 533 3.32 21.14 20.44
N GLU A 534 3.83 22.13 21.18
CA GLU A 534 5.27 22.37 21.30
C GLU A 534 6.02 21.18 21.89
N GLN A 535 5.50 20.57 22.95
CA GLN A 535 6.11 19.38 23.55
C GLN A 535 6.15 18.21 22.57
N LYS A 536 5.05 17.96 21.87
CA LYS A 536 4.97 16.86 20.89
C LYS A 536 5.82 17.14 19.64
N VAL A 537 5.85 18.39 19.17
CA VAL A 537 6.73 18.82 18.06
C VAL A 537 8.21 18.69 18.44
N ALA A 538 8.57 18.98 19.69
CA ALA A 538 9.93 18.74 20.18
C ALA A 538 10.28 17.23 20.19
N GLN A 539 9.33 16.35 20.55
CA GLN A 539 9.50 14.91 20.42
C GLN A 539 9.67 14.49 18.96
N ILE A 540 8.79 14.98 18.06
CA ILE A 540 8.89 14.76 16.60
C ILE A 540 10.25 15.23 16.09
N ARG A 541 10.71 16.41 16.48
CA ARG A 541 12.05 16.93 16.11
C ARG A 541 13.18 16.01 16.58
N GLY A 542 13.08 15.49 17.79
CA GLY A 542 14.03 14.52 18.33
C GLY A 542 14.02 13.19 17.54
N GLU A 543 12.85 12.73 17.14
CA GLU A 543 12.72 11.53 16.30
C GLU A 543 13.25 11.80 14.89
N ILE A 544 12.94 12.95 14.29
CA ILE A 544 13.50 13.37 13.00
C ILE A 544 15.02 13.37 13.05
N GLN A 545 15.60 13.92 14.10
CA GLN A 545 17.04 13.94 14.29
C GLN A 545 17.60 12.51 14.36
N ARG A 546 16.97 11.60 15.12
CA ARG A 546 17.36 10.19 15.21
C ARG A 546 17.14 9.48 13.88
N VAL A 547 16.01 9.70 13.21
CA VAL A 547 15.73 9.13 11.89
C VAL A 547 16.72 9.67 10.86
N ARG A 548 17.16 10.92 10.94
CA ARG A 548 18.19 11.48 10.06
C ARG A 548 19.57 10.90 10.35
N GLU A 549 19.94 10.77 11.60
CA GLU A 549 21.17 10.06 12.00
C GLU A 549 21.09 8.60 11.53
N SER A 550 19.93 7.97 11.68
CA SER A 550 19.64 6.64 11.14
C SER A 550 19.52 6.67 9.61
N SER A 551 18.86 7.65 8.99
CA SER A 551 18.73 7.74 7.53
C SER A 551 20.05 8.10 6.84
N ALA A 552 21.01 8.69 7.56
CA ALA A 552 22.40 8.70 7.13
C ALA A 552 22.99 7.28 7.05
N ILE A 553 22.45 6.34 7.81
CA ILE A 553 22.75 4.92 7.73
C ILE A 553 22.07 4.28 6.50
N TYR A 554 20.83 4.75 6.15
CA TYR A 554 20.04 4.19 5.04
C TYR A 554 20.12 4.98 3.74
N GLY A 555 20.69 6.21 3.79
CA GLY A 555 20.69 7.17 2.70
C GLY A 555 21.73 6.88 1.64
N ILE A 556 21.59 5.79 0.91
CA ILE A 556 22.11 5.69 -0.44
C ILE A 556 21.01 6.12 -1.38
N SER A 557 20.74 7.40 -1.39
CA SER A 557 20.16 8.05 -2.55
C SER A 557 21.35 8.28 -3.49
N GLU A 558 21.63 7.31 -4.36
CA GLU A 558 22.41 7.61 -5.54
C GLU A 558 21.64 8.69 -6.30
N GLU A 559 22.29 9.84 -6.52
CA GLU A 559 21.70 10.85 -7.40
C GLU A 559 21.47 10.19 -8.76
N PRO A 560 20.24 10.25 -9.32
CA PRO A 560 19.95 9.64 -10.61
C PRO A 560 20.90 10.20 -11.66
N ASP A 561 21.78 9.35 -12.19
CA ASP A 561 22.77 9.75 -13.19
C ASP A 561 22.14 9.61 -14.58
N VAL A 562 21.92 10.76 -15.24
CA VAL A 562 21.42 10.83 -16.62
C VAL A 562 22.33 10.05 -17.59
N GLN A 563 23.64 10.03 -17.35
CA GLN A 563 24.57 9.30 -18.21
C GLN A 563 24.38 7.79 -18.07
N THR A 564 24.12 7.30 -16.86
CA THR A 564 23.78 5.88 -16.64
C THR A 564 22.43 5.53 -17.26
N ALA A 565 21.43 6.40 -17.15
CA ALA A 565 20.14 6.23 -17.82
C ALA A 565 20.31 6.19 -19.35
N GLU A 566 21.15 7.05 -19.92
CA GLU A 566 21.43 7.05 -21.35
C GLU A 566 22.21 5.80 -21.81
N ARG A 567 23.16 5.31 -21.01
CA ARG A 567 23.83 4.02 -21.26
C ARG A 567 22.86 2.85 -21.25
N LEU A 568 21.91 2.80 -20.30
CA LEU A 568 20.87 1.77 -20.26
C LEU A 568 19.91 1.88 -21.46
N ARG A 569 19.58 3.09 -21.88
CA ARG A 569 18.73 3.37 -23.05
C ARG A 569 19.42 3.04 -24.38
N SER A 570 20.74 3.19 -24.46
CA SER A 570 21.57 2.81 -25.61
C SER A 570 22.07 1.37 -25.53
N HIS A 571 21.60 0.58 -24.55
CA HIS A 571 22.01 -0.79 -24.36
C HIS A 571 21.77 -1.63 -25.64
N PRO A 572 22.74 -2.45 -26.07
CA PRO A 572 22.65 -3.19 -27.34
C PRO A 572 21.67 -4.37 -27.32
N LEU A 573 20.90 -4.56 -26.23
CA LEU A 573 19.95 -5.66 -26.09
C LEU A 573 18.93 -5.74 -27.24
N PRO A 574 18.26 -4.65 -27.68
CA PRO A 574 17.35 -4.71 -28.82
C PRO A 574 18.02 -5.21 -30.10
N TYR A 575 19.26 -4.78 -30.34
CA TYR A 575 20.07 -5.27 -31.46
C TYR A 575 20.37 -6.77 -31.34
N TRP A 576 20.69 -7.25 -30.13
CA TRP A 576 20.95 -8.68 -29.93
C TRP A 576 19.68 -9.51 -30.10
N VAL A 577 18.53 -9.02 -29.64
CA VAL A 577 17.21 -9.66 -29.82
C VAL A 577 16.87 -9.74 -31.31
N GLU A 578 17.07 -8.66 -32.07
CA GLU A 578 16.92 -8.65 -33.53
C GLU A 578 17.77 -9.72 -34.19
N ARG A 579 19.06 -9.72 -33.89
CA ARG A 579 20.03 -10.68 -34.44
C ARG A 579 19.66 -12.13 -34.12
N MET A 580 19.35 -12.40 -32.86
CA MET A 580 18.91 -13.74 -32.41
C MET A 580 17.67 -14.21 -33.17
N THR A 581 16.66 -13.37 -33.26
CA THR A 581 15.39 -13.71 -33.92
C THR A 581 15.58 -13.94 -35.42
N VAL A 582 16.29 -13.07 -36.11
CA VAL A 582 16.54 -13.20 -37.55
C VAL A 582 17.40 -14.43 -37.85
N SER A 583 18.46 -14.66 -37.06
CA SER A 583 19.30 -15.86 -37.22
C SER A 583 18.53 -17.14 -36.97
N TYR A 584 17.68 -17.18 -35.94
CA TYR A 584 16.84 -18.34 -35.67
C TYR A 584 15.90 -18.66 -36.86
N LEU A 585 15.17 -17.66 -37.34
CA LEU A 585 14.25 -17.84 -38.45
C LEU A 585 14.98 -18.36 -39.70
N THR A 586 16.11 -17.76 -40.04
CA THR A 586 16.91 -18.15 -41.20
C THR A 586 17.44 -19.59 -41.08
N SER A 587 17.80 -20.04 -39.87
CA SER A 587 18.38 -21.36 -39.64
C SER A 587 17.34 -22.46 -39.48
N HIS A 588 16.09 -22.14 -39.16
CA HIS A 588 15.04 -23.11 -38.82
C HIS A 588 13.87 -23.11 -39.83
N GLY A 589 14.10 -22.64 -41.06
CA GLY A 589 13.10 -22.66 -42.12
C GLY A 589 12.02 -21.58 -42.04
N GLY A 590 12.20 -20.58 -41.18
CA GLY A 590 11.39 -19.37 -41.19
C GLY A 590 11.91 -18.34 -42.19
N LEU A 591 11.24 -17.18 -42.28
CA LEU A 591 11.61 -16.09 -43.18
C LEU A 591 11.63 -14.77 -42.42
N ALA A 592 12.72 -14.01 -42.51
CA ALA A 592 12.85 -12.66 -42.02
C ALA A 592 13.14 -11.71 -43.19
N LYS A 593 12.20 -10.84 -43.52
CA LYS A 593 12.31 -9.91 -44.63
C LYS A 593 12.38 -8.47 -44.10
N ARG A 594 13.55 -7.84 -44.23
CA ARG A 594 13.77 -6.43 -43.81
C ARG A 594 13.12 -5.48 -44.82
N LYS A 595 12.33 -4.55 -44.33
CA LYS A 595 11.85 -3.35 -44.99
C LYS A 595 12.70 -2.17 -44.55
N ARG A 596 12.43 -0.95 -45.06
CA ARG A 596 13.26 0.24 -44.72
C ARG A 596 13.38 0.47 -43.20
N SER A 597 12.27 0.31 -42.46
CA SER A 597 12.21 0.66 -41.04
C SER A 597 11.61 -0.44 -40.15
N TRP A 598 11.27 -1.58 -40.68
CA TRP A 598 10.70 -2.70 -39.93
C TRP A 598 10.99 -4.04 -40.59
N TRP A 599 10.65 -5.13 -39.92
CA TRP A 599 10.74 -6.50 -40.41
C TRP A 599 9.35 -7.12 -40.65
N ASP A 600 9.24 -7.95 -41.66
CA ASP A 600 8.15 -8.92 -41.79
C ASP A 600 8.74 -10.31 -41.48
N LEU A 601 8.17 -11.00 -40.49
CA LEU A 601 8.68 -12.28 -39.98
C LEU A 601 7.66 -13.38 -40.19
N ASN A 602 8.10 -14.52 -40.78
CA ASN A 602 7.31 -15.76 -40.88
C ASN A 602 8.04 -16.83 -40.07
N TRP A 603 7.35 -17.36 -39.08
CA TRP A 603 7.91 -18.38 -38.20
C TRP A 603 7.80 -19.76 -38.78
N PRO A 604 8.65 -20.75 -38.36
CA PRO A 604 8.60 -22.11 -38.85
C PRO A 604 7.25 -22.82 -38.65
N ASP A 605 6.46 -22.40 -37.69
CA ASP A 605 5.11 -22.85 -37.37
C ASP A 605 4.00 -22.19 -38.24
N GLY A 606 4.39 -21.34 -39.19
CA GLY A 606 3.47 -20.64 -40.09
C GLY A 606 2.87 -19.33 -39.54
N GLN A 607 3.20 -18.93 -38.29
CA GLN A 607 2.72 -17.67 -37.77
C GLN A 607 3.46 -16.50 -38.41
N GLU A 608 2.72 -15.46 -38.80
CA GLU A 608 3.26 -14.25 -39.39
C GLU A 608 3.19 -13.07 -38.42
N HIS A 609 4.28 -12.29 -38.38
CA HIS A 609 4.31 -11.00 -37.74
C HIS A 609 4.74 -9.93 -38.75
N ARG A 610 3.87 -8.99 -39.03
CA ARG A 610 4.15 -7.91 -40.00
C ARG A 610 4.48 -6.62 -39.27
N LYS A 611 5.30 -5.76 -39.89
CA LYS A 611 5.72 -4.46 -39.36
C LYS A 611 6.37 -4.56 -37.96
N VAL A 612 7.28 -5.51 -37.81
CA VAL A 612 7.98 -5.76 -36.53
C VAL A 612 9.15 -4.81 -36.39
N VAL A 613 9.29 -4.23 -35.20
CA VAL A 613 10.45 -3.47 -34.73
C VAL A 613 10.99 -4.08 -33.44
N PHE A 614 12.27 -3.91 -33.16
CA PHE A 614 12.92 -4.42 -31.96
C PHE A 614 13.30 -3.32 -30.97
N HIS A 615 13.32 -2.07 -31.41
CA HIS A 615 13.64 -0.91 -30.60
C HIS A 615 12.38 -0.14 -30.22
N THR A 616 12.23 0.17 -28.94
CA THR A 616 11.10 0.95 -28.42
C THR A 616 10.97 2.30 -29.12
N ARG A 617 12.08 2.99 -29.38
CA ARG A 617 12.10 4.26 -30.13
C ARG A 617 11.49 4.17 -31.54
N GLU A 618 11.66 3.02 -32.19
CA GLU A 618 11.09 2.78 -33.52
C GLU A 618 9.58 2.51 -33.41
N ALA A 619 9.16 1.78 -32.39
CA ALA A 619 7.76 1.54 -32.10
C ALA A 619 7.00 2.85 -31.83
N ASP A 620 7.59 3.77 -31.05
CA ASP A 620 7.01 5.06 -30.72
C ASP A 620 6.87 6.01 -31.96
N ARG A 621 7.80 5.86 -32.93
CA ARG A 621 7.82 6.69 -34.14
C ARG A 621 6.96 6.18 -35.27
N LEU A 622 6.71 4.88 -35.34
CA LEU A 622 6.09 4.20 -36.47
C LEU A 622 4.73 3.63 -36.04
N ALA A 623 3.67 4.33 -36.31
CA ALA A 623 2.32 3.89 -35.98
C ALA A 623 2.00 2.53 -36.63
N GLY A 624 1.39 1.62 -35.87
CA GLY A 624 0.96 0.30 -36.33
C GLY A 624 2.09 -0.72 -36.48
N THR A 625 3.23 -0.51 -35.82
CA THR A 625 4.30 -1.50 -35.67
C THR A 625 4.09 -2.38 -34.45
N THR A 626 4.59 -3.61 -34.52
CA THR A 626 4.62 -4.57 -33.39
C THR A 626 6.04 -4.58 -32.81
N LEU A 627 6.19 -4.21 -31.56
CA LEU A 627 7.45 -4.31 -30.85
C LEU A 627 7.67 -5.76 -30.42
N LEU A 628 8.77 -6.37 -30.88
CA LEU A 628 9.23 -7.67 -30.40
C LEU A 628 10.49 -7.48 -29.55
N ASN A 629 10.32 -7.59 -28.25
CA ASN A 629 11.38 -7.57 -27.25
C ASN A 629 11.33 -8.85 -26.39
N LEU A 630 12.11 -8.93 -25.32
CA LEU A 630 12.09 -10.07 -24.41
C LEU A 630 10.77 -10.21 -23.62
N GLU A 631 9.86 -9.25 -23.71
CA GLU A 631 8.52 -9.35 -23.12
C GLU A 631 7.60 -10.23 -23.92
N ASN A 632 7.84 -10.35 -25.23
CA ASN A 632 7.11 -11.26 -26.07
C ASN A 632 7.46 -12.71 -25.68
N SER A 633 6.45 -13.52 -25.42
CA SER A 633 6.61 -14.91 -24.94
C SER A 633 7.43 -15.77 -25.89
N ARG A 634 7.31 -15.57 -27.20
CA ARG A 634 8.05 -16.30 -28.25
C ARG A 634 9.53 -15.91 -28.25
N ILE A 635 9.83 -14.61 -28.15
CA ILE A 635 11.22 -14.11 -28.08
C ILE A 635 11.88 -14.59 -26.79
N ARG A 636 11.13 -14.55 -25.69
CA ARG A 636 11.59 -15.07 -24.39
C ARG A 636 11.87 -16.58 -24.49
N GLY A 637 10.98 -17.33 -25.10
CA GLY A 637 11.17 -18.77 -25.33
C GLY A 637 12.44 -19.05 -26.13
N LEU A 638 12.74 -18.27 -27.17
CA LEU A 638 14.00 -18.40 -27.91
C LEU A 638 15.22 -18.12 -27.04
N ALA A 639 15.17 -17.03 -26.25
CA ALA A 639 16.30 -16.64 -25.39
C ALA A 639 16.60 -17.69 -24.30
N LEU A 640 15.56 -18.34 -23.76
CA LEU A 640 15.70 -19.35 -22.70
C LEU A 640 16.03 -20.75 -23.24
N ASN A 641 15.60 -21.07 -24.45
CA ASN A 641 15.75 -22.41 -25.05
C ASN A 641 16.77 -22.45 -26.18
N LEU A 642 17.73 -21.52 -26.18
CA LEU A 642 18.86 -21.58 -27.11
C LEU A 642 19.56 -22.95 -26.95
N PRO A 643 19.80 -23.68 -28.03
CA PRO A 643 20.45 -24.97 -27.93
C PRO A 643 21.87 -24.80 -27.35
N HIS A 644 22.24 -25.67 -26.42
CA HIS A 644 23.62 -25.78 -25.96
C HIS A 644 24.56 -26.00 -27.13
N ILE A 645 25.82 -25.60 -26.98
CA ILE A 645 26.82 -25.85 -28.02
C ILE A 645 26.82 -27.31 -28.41
N VAL A 646 26.54 -27.56 -29.68
CA VAL A 646 26.60 -28.92 -30.25
C VAL A 646 28.05 -29.16 -30.74
N PRO A 647 28.67 -30.28 -30.40
CA PRO A 647 29.98 -30.63 -30.93
C PRO A 647 30.04 -30.48 -32.45
N GLY A 648 31.04 -29.75 -32.97
CA GLY A 648 31.19 -29.46 -34.41
C GLY A 648 30.56 -28.15 -34.88
N GLN A 649 29.87 -27.42 -34.02
CA GLN A 649 29.38 -26.09 -34.35
C GLN A 649 30.54 -25.07 -34.36
N PRO A 650 30.66 -24.19 -35.36
CA PRO A 650 31.72 -23.17 -35.37
C PRO A 650 31.52 -22.21 -34.19
N LEU A 651 32.57 -22.00 -33.43
CA LEU A 651 32.57 -21.00 -32.34
C LEU A 651 32.55 -19.60 -32.94
N PRO A 652 31.68 -18.68 -32.44
CA PRO A 652 31.68 -17.31 -32.86
C PRO A 652 33.02 -16.66 -32.48
N CYS A 653 33.70 -16.01 -33.43
CA CYS A 653 34.86 -15.22 -33.17
C CYS A 653 34.44 -13.75 -32.99
N VAL A 654 34.78 -13.16 -31.85
CA VAL A 654 34.44 -11.78 -31.52
C VAL A 654 35.72 -10.98 -31.23
N THR A 655 35.80 -9.77 -31.71
CA THR A 655 36.85 -8.81 -31.35
C THR A 655 36.31 -7.89 -30.26
N VAL A 656 37.02 -7.80 -29.15
CA VAL A 656 36.66 -6.95 -28.02
C VAL A 656 37.57 -5.73 -28.03
N ASN A 657 36.98 -4.55 -28.26
CA ASN A 657 37.71 -3.28 -28.19
C ASN A 657 38.12 -2.97 -26.74
N GLY A 658 39.33 -2.49 -26.54
CA GLY A 658 39.87 -2.14 -25.22
C GLY A 658 40.72 -3.24 -24.57
N LEU A 659 40.84 -4.41 -25.18
CA LEU A 659 41.85 -5.39 -24.79
C LEU A 659 43.20 -5.06 -25.44
N PRO A 660 44.34 -5.33 -24.76
CA PRO A 660 45.67 -5.17 -25.34
C PRO A 660 45.82 -6.00 -26.63
N THR A 661 46.51 -5.44 -27.62
CA THR A 661 46.80 -6.13 -28.87
C THR A 661 47.61 -7.41 -28.63
N GLY A 662 47.25 -8.49 -29.33
CA GLY A 662 47.90 -9.78 -29.19
C GLY A 662 47.31 -10.72 -28.14
N ILE A 663 46.23 -10.31 -27.45
CA ILE A 663 45.49 -11.21 -26.57
C ILE A 663 44.45 -11.98 -27.39
N SER A 664 44.53 -13.30 -27.33
CA SER A 664 43.50 -14.20 -27.83
C SER A 664 43.09 -15.20 -26.75
N GLY A 665 41.87 -15.67 -26.78
CA GLY A 665 41.41 -16.59 -25.75
C GLY A 665 40.02 -17.16 -26.03
N LEU A 666 39.56 -18.01 -25.15
CA LEU A 666 38.20 -18.54 -25.12
C LEU A 666 37.44 -17.89 -23.98
N TRP A 667 36.19 -17.57 -24.26
CA TRP A 667 35.25 -17.12 -23.23
C TRP A 667 34.11 -18.12 -23.12
N GLY A 668 33.85 -18.58 -21.93
CA GLY A 668 32.78 -19.52 -21.66
C GLY A 668 31.81 -18.99 -20.58
N LEU A 669 30.52 -19.22 -20.82
CA LEU A 669 29.48 -19.02 -19.81
C LEU A 669 29.07 -20.38 -19.28
N PHE A 670 29.28 -20.60 -17.99
CA PHE A 670 28.93 -21.85 -17.33
C PHE A 670 27.74 -21.63 -16.38
N GLU A 671 26.75 -22.51 -16.48
CA GLU A 671 25.67 -22.59 -15.51
C GLU A 671 26.02 -23.69 -14.50
N ILE A 672 26.14 -23.30 -13.23
CA ILE A 672 26.33 -24.25 -12.14
C ILE A 672 25.00 -24.39 -11.40
N ARG A 673 24.48 -25.60 -11.37
CA ARG A 673 23.28 -25.96 -10.62
C ARG A 673 23.70 -26.77 -9.40
N LEU A 674 23.48 -26.22 -8.22
CA LEU A 674 23.64 -26.93 -6.96
C LEU A 674 22.28 -27.41 -6.48
N GLN A 675 22.14 -28.70 -6.29
CA GLN A 675 20.90 -29.29 -5.79
C GLN A 675 21.21 -30.05 -4.51
N THR A 676 20.62 -29.64 -3.40
CA THR A 676 20.72 -30.30 -2.11
C THR A 676 19.30 -30.55 -1.59
N GLY A 677 18.88 -31.82 -1.61
CA GLY A 677 17.55 -32.22 -1.11
C GLY A 677 16.40 -31.41 -1.69
N MET A 678 15.92 -30.40 -0.95
CA MET A 678 14.81 -29.54 -1.36
C MET A 678 15.25 -28.20 -2.00
N HIS A 679 16.54 -27.89 -2.01
CA HIS A 679 17.03 -26.60 -2.52
C HIS A 679 17.84 -26.77 -3.79
N GLN A 680 17.48 -26.00 -4.83
CA GLN A 680 18.25 -25.89 -6.05
C GLN A 680 18.77 -24.45 -6.17
N LYS A 681 20.09 -24.28 -6.15
CA LYS A 681 20.73 -22.99 -6.41
C LYS A 681 21.41 -23.02 -7.78
N THR A 682 21.07 -22.07 -8.63
CA THR A 682 21.69 -21.90 -9.96
C THR A 682 22.56 -20.66 -9.95
N GLN A 683 23.79 -20.80 -10.38
CA GLN A 683 24.74 -19.68 -10.49
C GLN A 683 25.35 -19.69 -11.89
N LEU A 684 25.36 -18.51 -12.56
CA LEU A 684 26.02 -18.31 -13.82
C LEU A 684 27.45 -17.81 -13.58
N LEU A 685 28.44 -18.57 -14.04
CA LEU A 685 29.84 -18.20 -13.96
C LEU A 685 30.36 -17.84 -15.35
N ARG A 686 30.99 -16.67 -15.44
CA ARG A 686 31.72 -16.22 -16.63
C ARG A 686 33.20 -16.51 -16.42
N ILE A 687 33.76 -17.41 -17.23
CA ILE A 687 35.16 -17.80 -17.12
C ILE A 687 35.89 -17.37 -18.39
N PRO A 688 36.68 -16.29 -18.36
CA PRO A 688 37.60 -15.97 -19.45
C PRO A 688 38.86 -16.81 -19.34
N MET A 689 39.22 -17.56 -20.37
CA MET A 689 40.50 -18.19 -20.52
C MET A 689 41.30 -17.40 -21.55
N VAL A 690 42.34 -16.73 -21.08
CA VAL A 690 43.17 -15.85 -21.92
C VAL A 690 44.53 -16.52 -22.18
N ARG A 691 44.89 -16.64 -23.44
CA ARG A 691 46.22 -17.02 -23.86
C ARG A 691 47.00 -15.77 -24.23
N ARG A 692 48.06 -15.47 -23.50
CA ARG A 692 49.05 -14.45 -23.93
C ARG A 692 49.84 -15.02 -25.10
N GLY A 693 49.70 -14.39 -26.28
CA GLY A 693 50.61 -14.66 -27.37
C GLY A 693 52.02 -14.12 -27.00
N TYR A 694 53.00 -14.97 -27.01
CA TYR A 694 54.39 -14.48 -27.07
C TYR A 694 54.54 -13.86 -28.45
N VAL A 695 54.79 -12.53 -28.51
CA VAL A 695 55.31 -11.89 -29.72
C VAL A 695 56.77 -12.31 -29.79
N SER A 696 57.13 -13.15 -30.77
CA SER A 696 58.49 -13.47 -31.11
C SER A 696 59.11 -12.28 -31.82
#